data_adf98f6bc89cd4a15b0244e72696cf59
#
_entry.id   adf98f6bc89cd4a15b0244e72696cf59
#
_cell.length_a   1.000
_cell.length_b   1.000
_cell.length_c   1.000
_cell.angle_alpha   90.00
_cell.angle_beta   90.00
_cell.angle_gamma   90.00
#
_symmetry.space_group_name_H-M   'P 1'
#
loop_
_entity.id
_entity.type
_entity.pdbx_description
1 polymer ?
#
loop_
_entity_poly.entity_id
_entity_poly.type
_entity_poly.pdbx_seq_one_letter_code
_entity_poly.pdbx_strand_id
1 'polypeptide(L)'
;MARGSYVWGIDIGKSALKALRCRMSDDPKKLEAVAFEYIEYPMILTQAEADPVELVRSALEQFIGRHDLKGDMVAVSVPGNLGLSKFIKLPPIETKKIPDIVKYEARQQIPFPLEQVVWRWQRLAGGMVEESGFVFDAEVALFAMKREQVFKALAPLEQAGIHVDVLQLTPIALANMAIFDQLPDPSTLDPDQHAPSVALVSVGVDSTDLVVTNGRRIWQRSIPAGGSNFTRSLVQGMKLTFSRAESLKRNAVKAEDPKAVFKTMKPVFNEFASELQRSLNYFTGTDKTATISKVLLMGNATKLRGLTDFVAQQLQLDVQRLDKFNGLEGAAVLSSPAFREHQLAFGTAYGLALQAAGAAAISTNLLPDEIVRDRIIESKKPWAVGALVGLLAAALINFSGMFAAWTAYAPDLYAAAFGKADEVKLKSAAATAAIGQVRDRQAAAISQQQWLARVQNERFESLDMLRAVQSLLPHDEGDVVPENPADRNELHIARMDCQFFPDLSVWFGGLTQQWAETHIGDDSTANDNEAQPPGSGAAVAGDGQGAESPTPPPDAEAVEGGEAASKTEVAGPTGAGWVVELQGHHFHNEQRHKPSEGAQFLRDTLIKSLLGKGSEVTVSAGPLAGQKVNISELGIGFPVIVESSPVRTLRIPVANLSEGSGRSAAAFQPPGMQPGAELPESTEPQELSLKRYDFVVQFCWQPRPAGQAPPSSPSQPAAAE
;
A
#
# COMPACT_ATOMS: atom_id res chain seq x y z
N MET A 1 -23.29 14.40 6.24
CA MET A 1 -24.03 14.44 4.96
C MET A 1 -23.60 13.21 4.19
N ALA A 2 -24.53 12.37 3.76
CA ALA A 2 -24.20 11.24 2.91
C ALA A 2 -23.57 11.77 1.61
N ARG A 3 -22.31 11.45 1.33
CA ARG A 3 -21.63 11.74 0.07
C ARG A 3 -22.35 10.96 -1.02
N GLY A 4 -22.88 11.67 -2.02
CA GLY A 4 -23.05 11.10 -3.34
C GLY A 4 -24.42 10.53 -3.70
N SER A 5 -25.43 11.37 -3.83
CA SER A 5 -26.53 11.02 -4.73
C SER A 5 -26.09 11.15 -6.20
N TYR A 6 -25.04 11.91 -6.51
CA TYR A 6 -24.52 12.10 -7.86
C TYR A 6 -23.04 11.74 -7.96
N VAL A 7 -22.65 11.27 -9.14
CA VAL A 7 -21.30 10.86 -9.46
C VAL A 7 -20.85 11.46 -10.78
N TRP A 8 -19.59 11.84 -10.89
CA TRP A 8 -18.95 12.26 -12.12
C TRP A 8 -17.96 11.21 -12.61
N GLY A 9 -18.13 10.78 -13.85
CA GLY A 9 -17.08 10.04 -14.56
C GLY A 9 -16.36 10.99 -15.52
N ILE A 10 -15.07 11.22 -15.30
CA ILE A 10 -14.26 12.17 -16.08
C ILE A 10 -13.16 11.43 -16.83
N ASP A 11 -13.17 11.56 -18.15
CA ASP A 11 -12.14 11.03 -19.04
C ASP A 11 -11.35 12.19 -19.67
N ILE A 12 -10.08 12.32 -19.26
CA ILE A 12 -9.13 13.30 -19.83
C ILE A 12 -8.41 12.64 -21.00
N GLY A 13 -9.06 12.69 -22.17
CA GLY A 13 -8.51 12.12 -23.39
C GLY A 13 -7.43 12.99 -24.03
N LYS A 14 -6.90 12.53 -25.18
CA LYS A 14 -5.86 13.27 -25.92
C LYS A 14 -6.42 14.40 -26.80
N SER A 15 -7.70 14.40 -27.13
CA SER A 15 -8.35 15.43 -27.95
C SER A 15 -9.42 16.22 -27.21
N ALA A 16 -9.97 15.70 -26.12
CA ALA A 16 -11.05 16.35 -25.40
C ALA A 16 -11.13 15.81 -23.97
N LEU A 17 -11.60 16.65 -23.06
CA LEU A 17 -12.12 16.26 -21.76
C LEU A 17 -13.60 15.87 -21.94
N LYS A 18 -13.98 14.73 -21.34
CA LYS A 18 -15.35 14.22 -21.35
C LYS A 18 -15.77 13.93 -19.93
N ALA A 19 -16.88 14.46 -19.53
CA ALA A 19 -17.42 14.27 -18.19
C ALA A 19 -18.90 13.91 -18.27
N LEU A 20 -19.33 12.94 -17.49
CA LEU A 20 -20.71 12.50 -17.40
C LEU A 20 -21.14 12.45 -15.94
N ARG A 21 -22.16 13.23 -15.60
CA ARG A 21 -22.78 13.23 -14.28
C ARG A 21 -23.95 12.27 -14.26
N CYS A 22 -23.93 11.36 -13.33
CA CYS A 22 -24.97 10.35 -13.21
C CYS A 22 -25.47 10.22 -11.76
N ARG A 23 -26.59 9.54 -11.62
CA ARG A 23 -27.08 8.98 -10.35
C ARG A 23 -27.66 7.58 -10.60
N MET A 24 -27.74 6.77 -9.56
CA MET A 24 -28.48 5.50 -9.68
C MET A 24 -29.94 5.79 -10.00
N SER A 25 -30.50 5.04 -10.93
CA SER A 25 -31.92 5.03 -11.22
C SER A 25 -32.66 4.17 -10.17
N ASP A 26 -33.99 4.27 -10.14
CA ASP A 26 -34.83 3.37 -9.35
C ASP A 26 -34.68 1.90 -9.82
N ASP A 27 -34.35 1.70 -11.09
CA ASP A 27 -33.95 0.40 -11.64
C ASP A 27 -32.42 0.20 -11.41
N PRO A 28 -32.02 -0.82 -10.60
CA PRO A 28 -30.60 -1.07 -10.32
C PRO A 28 -29.77 -1.46 -11.54
N LYS A 29 -30.41 -1.79 -12.66
CA LYS A 29 -29.78 -2.08 -13.97
C LYS A 29 -29.61 -0.83 -14.83
N LYS A 30 -29.92 0.33 -14.29
CA LYS A 30 -29.89 1.59 -15.03
C LYS A 30 -29.21 2.70 -14.23
N LEU A 31 -28.53 3.55 -14.97
CA LEU A 31 -27.89 4.77 -14.47
C LEU A 31 -28.50 5.98 -15.18
N GLU A 32 -28.95 6.98 -14.44
CA GLU A 32 -29.52 8.19 -15.01
C GLU A 32 -28.44 9.24 -15.25
N ALA A 33 -28.25 9.65 -16.50
CA ALA A 33 -27.41 10.79 -16.87
C ALA A 33 -28.14 12.10 -16.59
N VAL A 34 -27.54 12.94 -15.76
CA VAL A 34 -28.11 14.22 -15.33
C VAL A 34 -27.45 15.40 -16.05
N ALA A 35 -26.13 15.30 -16.31
CA ALA A 35 -25.39 16.31 -17.06
C ALA A 35 -24.20 15.65 -17.79
N PHE A 36 -23.70 16.31 -18.79
CA PHE A 36 -22.50 15.92 -19.50
C PHE A 36 -21.69 17.15 -19.91
N GLU A 37 -20.40 16.94 -20.15
CA GLU A 37 -19.53 17.95 -20.71
C GLU A 37 -18.59 17.33 -21.73
N TYR A 38 -18.40 17.99 -22.86
CA TYR A 38 -17.43 17.65 -23.90
C TYR A 38 -16.65 18.91 -24.27
N ILE A 39 -15.41 18.98 -23.81
CA ILE A 39 -14.52 20.11 -24.07
C ILE A 39 -13.42 19.63 -25.00
N GLU A 40 -13.51 19.98 -26.28
CA GLU A 40 -12.48 19.69 -27.27
C GLU A 40 -11.30 20.64 -27.09
N TYR A 41 -10.09 20.11 -27.06
CA TYR A 41 -8.89 20.94 -26.97
C TYR A 41 -8.64 21.62 -28.33
N PRO A 42 -8.11 22.84 -28.34
CA PRO A 42 -7.75 23.55 -29.57
C PRO A 42 -6.79 22.74 -30.49
N MET A 43 -5.96 21.89 -29.86
CA MET A 43 -5.08 20.95 -30.56
C MET A 43 -4.91 19.65 -29.77
N ILE A 44 -4.53 18.59 -30.45
CA ILE A 44 -4.33 17.28 -29.80
C ILE A 44 -3.10 17.36 -28.90
N LEU A 45 -3.21 16.81 -27.66
CA LEU A 45 -2.16 16.90 -26.63
C LEU A 45 -0.80 16.30 -27.04
N THR A 46 -0.75 15.51 -28.11
CA THR A 46 0.48 14.87 -28.62
C THR A 46 1.10 15.59 -29.82
N GLN A 47 0.55 16.74 -30.22
CA GLN A 47 1.20 17.59 -31.23
C GLN A 47 2.43 18.29 -30.65
N ALA A 48 3.41 18.53 -31.50
CA ALA A 48 4.69 19.12 -31.07
C ALA A 48 4.53 20.54 -30.51
N GLU A 49 3.54 21.27 -31.02
CA GLU A 49 3.25 22.66 -30.62
C GLU A 49 2.29 22.74 -29.40
N ALA A 50 1.76 21.60 -28.95
CA ALA A 50 0.81 21.57 -27.83
C ALA A 50 1.56 21.65 -26.50
N ASP A 51 1.05 22.46 -25.58
CA ASP A 51 1.35 22.33 -24.15
C ASP A 51 0.24 21.52 -23.49
N PRO A 52 0.47 20.22 -23.22
CA PRO A 52 -0.56 19.35 -22.67
C PRO A 52 -1.05 19.79 -21.28
N VAL A 53 -0.16 20.39 -20.47
CA VAL A 53 -0.49 20.83 -19.11
C VAL A 53 -1.45 22.01 -19.18
N GLU A 54 -1.14 22.99 -20.00
CA GLU A 54 -1.95 24.18 -20.16
C GLU A 54 -3.31 23.87 -20.79
N LEU A 55 -3.34 23.01 -21.82
CA LEU A 55 -4.59 22.63 -22.47
C LEU A 55 -5.54 21.86 -21.54
N VAL A 56 -5.00 20.95 -20.74
CA VAL A 56 -5.79 20.22 -19.74
C VAL A 56 -6.25 21.15 -18.64
N ARG A 57 -5.38 22.06 -18.15
CA ARG A 57 -5.73 23.06 -17.15
C ARG A 57 -6.89 23.93 -17.60
N SER A 58 -6.78 24.49 -18.80
CA SER A 58 -7.85 25.35 -19.38
C SER A 58 -9.17 24.60 -19.51
N ALA A 59 -9.14 23.33 -19.92
CA ALA A 59 -10.36 22.53 -20.01
C ALA A 59 -10.97 22.22 -18.65
N LEU A 60 -10.13 21.93 -17.64
CA LEU A 60 -10.60 21.71 -16.27
C LEU A 60 -11.20 23.00 -15.68
N GLU A 61 -10.60 24.17 -15.92
CA GLU A 61 -11.14 25.47 -15.51
C GLU A 61 -12.51 25.76 -16.15
N GLN A 62 -12.65 25.45 -17.45
CA GLN A 62 -13.93 25.56 -18.12
C GLN A 62 -14.98 24.62 -17.53
N PHE A 63 -14.56 23.39 -17.21
CA PHE A 63 -15.44 22.38 -16.61
C PHE A 63 -15.96 22.81 -15.23
N ILE A 64 -15.07 23.21 -14.32
CA ILE A 64 -15.47 23.65 -12.97
C ILE A 64 -16.22 24.99 -12.99
N GLY A 65 -15.96 25.83 -14.00
CA GLY A 65 -16.73 27.08 -14.20
C GLY A 65 -18.18 26.84 -14.60
N ARG A 66 -18.51 25.67 -15.14
CA ARG A 66 -19.87 25.31 -15.59
C ARG A 66 -20.58 24.36 -14.60
N HIS A 67 -19.83 23.60 -13.80
CA HIS A 67 -20.39 22.57 -12.94
C HIS A 67 -19.83 22.66 -11.51
N ASP A 68 -20.72 22.60 -10.52
CA ASP A 68 -20.34 22.47 -9.12
C ASP A 68 -20.22 20.98 -8.78
N LEU A 69 -19.03 20.57 -8.33
CA LEU A 69 -18.72 19.18 -7.98
C LEU A 69 -18.86 18.92 -6.47
N LYS A 70 -19.28 19.94 -5.69
CA LYS A 70 -19.39 19.78 -4.23
C LYS A 70 -20.40 18.72 -3.86
N GLY A 71 -19.94 17.72 -3.11
CA GLY A 71 -20.79 16.63 -2.63
C GLY A 71 -20.95 15.48 -3.62
N ASP A 72 -20.55 15.62 -4.86
CA ASP A 72 -20.52 14.53 -5.84
C ASP A 72 -19.25 13.69 -5.69
N MET A 73 -19.34 12.41 -6.03
CA MET A 73 -18.16 11.55 -6.16
C MET A 73 -17.54 11.71 -7.55
N VAL A 74 -16.23 11.80 -7.61
CA VAL A 74 -15.50 11.99 -8.88
C VAL A 74 -14.63 10.78 -9.18
N ALA A 75 -14.90 10.13 -10.31
CA ALA A 75 -14.09 9.07 -10.88
C ALA A 75 -13.34 9.55 -12.12
N VAL A 76 -12.05 9.25 -12.20
CA VAL A 76 -11.19 9.70 -13.30
C VAL A 76 -10.48 8.50 -13.94
N SER A 77 -10.33 8.55 -15.28
CA SER A 77 -9.57 7.56 -16.03
C SER A 77 -8.11 7.94 -16.18
N VAL A 78 -7.27 6.91 -16.24
CA VAL A 78 -5.89 7.00 -16.72
C VAL A 78 -5.71 6.04 -17.89
N PRO A 79 -4.87 6.38 -18.89
CA PRO A 79 -4.62 5.52 -20.04
C PRO A 79 -4.15 4.13 -19.64
N GLY A 80 -4.68 3.09 -20.31
CA GLY A 80 -4.37 1.69 -20.02
C GLY A 80 -2.89 1.32 -20.14
N ASN A 81 -2.15 2.02 -21.00
CA ASN A 81 -0.71 1.82 -21.18
C ASN A 81 0.16 2.35 -20.03
N LEU A 82 -0.39 3.14 -19.10
CA LEU A 82 0.30 3.62 -17.89
C LEU A 82 0.17 2.65 -16.72
N GLY A 83 -0.72 1.69 -16.81
CA GLY A 83 -0.96 0.68 -15.78
C GLY A 83 -0.74 -0.74 -16.29
N LEU A 84 -0.57 -1.64 -15.34
CA LEU A 84 -0.53 -3.08 -15.56
C LEU A 84 -1.88 -3.66 -15.13
N SER A 85 -2.47 -4.47 -16.00
CA SER A 85 -3.61 -5.32 -15.66
C SER A 85 -3.25 -6.77 -15.95
N LYS A 86 -3.37 -7.62 -14.96
CA LYS A 86 -3.14 -9.06 -15.09
C LYS A 86 -4.34 -9.81 -14.54
N PHE A 87 -4.72 -10.83 -15.25
CA PHE A 87 -5.80 -11.74 -14.86
C PHE A 87 -5.15 -13.09 -14.57
N ILE A 88 -5.25 -13.53 -13.31
CA ILE A 88 -4.50 -14.67 -12.78
C ILE A 88 -5.52 -15.72 -12.38
N LYS A 89 -5.40 -16.92 -12.96
CA LYS A 89 -6.18 -18.07 -12.55
C LYS A 89 -5.53 -18.69 -11.31
N LEU A 90 -6.29 -18.78 -10.23
CA LEU A 90 -5.81 -19.38 -9.00
C LEU A 90 -5.99 -20.90 -9.02
N PRO A 91 -5.08 -21.67 -8.43
CA PRO A 91 -5.32 -23.09 -8.15
C PRO A 91 -6.46 -23.23 -7.11
N PRO A 92 -7.02 -24.44 -6.95
CA PRO A 92 -7.95 -24.71 -5.86
C PRO A 92 -7.37 -24.31 -4.51
N ILE A 93 -8.03 -23.38 -3.82
CA ILE A 93 -7.48 -22.78 -2.61
C ILE A 93 -8.59 -22.33 -1.63
N GLU A 94 -8.27 -22.33 -0.34
CA GLU A 94 -9.11 -21.72 0.67
C GLU A 94 -9.26 -20.22 0.44
N THR A 95 -10.48 -19.72 0.53
CA THR A 95 -10.79 -18.28 0.35
C THR A 95 -9.92 -17.36 1.22
N LYS A 96 -9.58 -17.80 2.42
CA LYS A 96 -8.76 -17.04 3.39
C LYS A 96 -7.30 -16.84 2.91
N LYS A 97 -6.78 -17.76 2.10
CA LYS A 97 -5.39 -17.71 1.60
C LYS A 97 -5.24 -16.95 0.28
N ILE A 98 -6.35 -16.54 -0.34
CA ILE A 98 -6.33 -15.77 -1.60
C ILE A 98 -5.47 -14.51 -1.48
N PRO A 99 -5.60 -13.66 -0.43
CA PRO A 99 -4.80 -12.43 -0.32
C PRO A 99 -3.29 -12.68 -0.32
N ASP A 100 -2.84 -13.74 0.35
CA ASP A 100 -1.41 -14.07 0.47
C ASP A 100 -0.84 -14.54 -0.88
N ILE A 101 -1.58 -15.40 -1.58
CA ILE A 101 -1.18 -15.83 -2.93
C ILE A 101 -1.19 -14.65 -3.90
N VAL A 102 -2.20 -13.81 -3.86
CA VAL A 102 -2.25 -12.63 -4.72
C VAL A 102 -1.09 -11.68 -4.42
N LYS A 103 -0.70 -11.52 -3.16
CA LYS A 103 0.48 -10.73 -2.78
C LYS A 103 1.78 -11.34 -3.33
N TYR A 104 1.90 -12.66 -3.29
CA TYR A 104 3.04 -13.38 -3.87
C TYR A 104 3.07 -13.22 -5.40
N GLU A 105 1.94 -13.47 -6.07
CA GLU A 105 1.81 -13.28 -7.52
C GLU A 105 2.08 -11.83 -7.94
N ALA A 106 1.62 -10.85 -7.15
CA ALA A 106 1.89 -9.45 -7.42
C ALA A 106 3.40 -9.14 -7.45
N ARG A 107 4.18 -9.74 -6.56
CA ARG A 107 5.66 -9.59 -6.57
C ARG A 107 6.30 -10.17 -7.84
N GLN A 108 5.73 -11.22 -8.42
CA GLN A 108 6.25 -11.84 -9.64
C GLN A 108 5.77 -11.14 -10.91
N GLN A 109 4.49 -10.72 -10.94
CA GLN A 109 3.85 -10.18 -12.13
C GLN A 109 4.11 -8.68 -12.33
N ILE A 110 4.37 -7.95 -11.26
CA ILE A 110 4.65 -6.50 -11.32
C ILE A 110 6.18 -6.32 -11.48
N PRO A 111 6.64 -5.76 -12.62
CA PRO A 111 8.07 -5.63 -12.91
C PRO A 111 8.75 -4.47 -12.15
N PHE A 112 8.18 -4.06 -11.03
CA PHE A 112 8.66 -2.97 -10.18
C PHE A 112 8.50 -3.36 -8.71
N PRO A 113 9.33 -2.82 -7.79
CA PRO A 113 9.12 -2.96 -6.36
C PRO A 113 7.71 -2.51 -5.96
N LEU A 114 7.05 -3.27 -5.08
CA LEU A 114 5.66 -2.99 -4.69
C LEU A 114 5.50 -1.62 -4.01
N GLU A 115 6.56 -1.12 -3.37
CA GLU A 115 6.61 0.19 -2.71
C GLU A 115 6.54 1.36 -3.72
N GLN A 116 7.00 1.12 -4.95
CA GLN A 116 7.00 2.12 -6.03
C GLN A 116 5.72 2.14 -6.84
N VAL A 117 4.79 1.24 -6.56
CA VAL A 117 3.53 1.12 -7.28
C VAL A 117 2.34 1.25 -6.34
N VAL A 118 1.24 1.74 -6.87
CA VAL A 118 -0.09 1.53 -6.30
C VAL A 118 -0.63 0.29 -6.97
N TRP A 119 -0.96 -0.72 -6.18
CA TRP A 119 -1.53 -1.94 -6.71
C TRP A 119 -2.79 -2.33 -5.95
N ARG A 120 -3.73 -2.93 -6.67
CA ARG A 120 -5.02 -3.40 -6.15
C ARG A 120 -5.37 -4.70 -6.83
N TRP A 121 -6.16 -5.48 -6.18
CA TRP A 121 -6.68 -6.71 -6.75
C TRP A 121 -8.15 -6.91 -6.39
N GLN A 122 -8.83 -7.68 -7.20
CA GLN A 122 -10.21 -8.07 -6.97
C GLN A 122 -10.43 -9.48 -7.52
N ARG A 123 -11.18 -10.30 -6.80
CA ARG A 123 -11.68 -11.56 -7.33
C ARG A 123 -12.78 -11.25 -8.35
N LEU A 124 -12.68 -11.84 -9.52
CA LEU A 124 -13.69 -11.72 -10.56
C LEU A 124 -14.91 -12.62 -10.26
N ALA A 125 -16.05 -12.28 -10.89
CA ALA A 125 -17.24 -13.12 -10.84
C ALA A 125 -16.95 -14.44 -11.54
N GLY A 126 -16.90 -15.52 -10.81
CA GLY A 126 -16.57 -16.86 -11.29
C GLY A 126 -15.91 -17.70 -10.20
N GLY A 127 -15.71 -18.98 -10.52
CA GLY A 127 -15.24 -19.96 -9.56
C GLY A 127 -16.32 -20.47 -8.63
N MET A 128 -16.33 -21.78 -8.42
CA MET A 128 -17.25 -22.43 -7.47
C MET A 128 -16.66 -22.35 -6.07
N VAL A 129 -17.48 -21.96 -5.11
CA VAL A 129 -17.13 -22.01 -3.68
C VAL A 129 -17.83 -23.22 -3.10
N GLU A 130 -17.05 -24.20 -2.60
CA GLU A 130 -17.61 -25.33 -1.85
C GLU A 130 -17.95 -24.93 -0.40
N GLU A 131 -18.81 -25.73 0.23
CA GLU A 131 -19.13 -25.57 1.66
C GLU A 131 -17.88 -25.69 2.55
N SER A 132 -16.85 -26.40 2.09
CA SER A 132 -15.53 -26.50 2.72
C SER A 132 -14.74 -25.19 2.75
N GLY A 133 -15.20 -24.14 2.04
CA GLY A 133 -14.52 -22.86 1.93
C GLY A 133 -13.40 -22.82 0.87
N PHE A 134 -13.24 -23.89 0.09
CA PHE A 134 -12.35 -23.92 -1.08
C PHE A 134 -13.02 -23.27 -2.27
N VAL A 135 -12.20 -22.57 -3.05
CA VAL A 135 -12.61 -21.94 -4.32
C VAL A 135 -11.88 -22.63 -5.46
N PHE A 136 -12.64 -23.06 -6.46
CA PHE A 136 -12.13 -23.66 -7.68
C PHE A 136 -12.32 -22.70 -8.86
N ASP A 137 -11.39 -22.71 -9.79
CA ASP A 137 -11.39 -21.87 -11.00
C ASP A 137 -11.58 -20.36 -10.72
N ALA A 138 -11.13 -19.90 -9.57
CA ALA A 138 -11.17 -18.48 -9.26
C ALA A 138 -10.16 -17.73 -10.11
N GLU A 139 -10.59 -16.61 -10.68
CA GLU A 139 -9.71 -15.63 -11.29
C GLU A 139 -9.62 -14.36 -10.45
N VAL A 140 -8.43 -13.82 -10.34
CA VAL A 140 -8.20 -12.52 -9.73
C VAL A 140 -7.66 -11.55 -10.77
N ALA A 141 -8.20 -10.36 -10.74
CA ALA A 141 -7.68 -9.23 -11.50
C ALA A 141 -6.69 -8.46 -10.62
N LEU A 142 -5.47 -8.30 -11.08
CA LEU A 142 -4.40 -7.53 -10.45
C LEU A 142 -4.15 -6.29 -11.29
N PHE A 143 -4.23 -5.13 -10.65
CA PHE A 143 -3.99 -3.83 -11.27
C PHE A 143 -2.84 -3.15 -10.55
N ALA A 144 -1.93 -2.55 -11.31
CA ALA A 144 -0.83 -1.80 -10.74
C ALA A 144 -0.46 -0.60 -11.60
N MET A 145 -0.05 0.47 -10.97
CA MET A 145 0.43 1.69 -11.64
C MET A 145 1.57 2.29 -10.81
N LYS A 146 2.60 2.82 -11.48
CA LYS A 146 3.68 3.52 -10.79
C LYS A 146 3.12 4.72 -10.02
N ARG A 147 3.54 4.87 -8.77
CA ARG A 147 3.12 5.97 -7.89
C ARG A 147 3.32 7.34 -8.55
N GLU A 148 4.50 7.54 -9.16
CA GLU A 148 4.82 8.77 -9.89
C GLU A 148 3.78 9.09 -10.98
N GLN A 149 3.36 8.08 -11.74
CA GLN A 149 2.36 8.25 -12.80
C GLN A 149 0.97 8.56 -12.24
N VAL A 150 0.64 7.97 -11.09
CA VAL A 150 -0.62 8.28 -10.38
C VAL A 150 -0.63 9.75 -9.97
N PHE A 151 0.40 10.23 -9.28
CA PHE A 151 0.49 11.63 -8.86
C PHE A 151 0.52 12.58 -10.05
N LYS A 152 1.23 12.23 -11.12
CA LYS A 152 1.25 13.02 -12.36
C LYS A 152 -0.14 13.13 -13.00
N ALA A 153 -0.95 12.08 -12.94
CA ALA A 153 -2.32 12.10 -13.46
C ALA A 153 -3.27 12.90 -12.56
N LEU A 154 -3.05 12.91 -11.25
CA LEU A 154 -3.88 13.64 -10.29
C LEU A 154 -3.54 15.14 -10.21
N ALA A 155 -2.28 15.51 -10.44
CA ALA A 155 -1.79 16.87 -10.26
C ALA A 155 -2.63 17.96 -10.97
N PRO A 156 -3.05 17.83 -12.25
CA PRO A 156 -3.90 18.84 -12.89
C PRO A 156 -5.27 18.98 -12.23
N LEU A 157 -5.82 17.88 -11.71
CA LEU A 157 -7.12 17.86 -11.05
C LEU A 157 -7.05 18.51 -9.66
N GLU A 158 -5.98 18.21 -8.90
CA GLU A 158 -5.72 18.82 -7.60
C GLU A 158 -5.49 20.33 -7.74
N GLN A 159 -4.72 20.76 -8.73
CA GLN A 159 -4.52 22.18 -9.04
C GLN A 159 -5.82 22.89 -9.39
N ALA A 160 -6.75 22.20 -10.08
CA ALA A 160 -8.09 22.70 -10.36
C ALA A 160 -9.05 22.60 -9.17
N GLY A 161 -8.61 22.09 -8.01
CA GLY A 161 -9.46 21.90 -6.83
C GLY A 161 -10.45 20.74 -6.93
N ILE A 162 -10.25 19.82 -7.86
CA ILE A 162 -11.10 18.65 -8.07
C ILE A 162 -10.59 17.48 -7.20
N HIS A 163 -11.42 17.05 -6.27
CA HIS A 163 -11.15 15.90 -5.43
C HIS A 163 -11.56 14.60 -6.13
N VAL A 164 -10.57 13.77 -6.51
CA VAL A 164 -10.81 12.49 -7.17
C VAL A 164 -11.06 11.40 -6.12
N ASP A 165 -12.20 10.75 -6.15
CA ASP A 165 -12.54 9.64 -5.23
C ASP A 165 -12.14 8.27 -5.80
N VAL A 166 -12.18 8.13 -7.13
CA VAL A 166 -11.84 6.89 -7.84
C VAL A 166 -10.89 7.19 -8.99
N LEU A 167 -9.78 6.46 -9.03
CA LEU A 167 -8.84 6.45 -10.16
C LEU A 167 -8.83 5.06 -10.79
N GLN A 168 -9.13 4.99 -12.10
CA GLN A 168 -9.26 3.73 -12.80
C GLN A 168 -8.55 3.75 -14.16
N LEU A 169 -8.10 2.59 -14.63
CA LEU A 169 -7.58 2.43 -15.99
C LEU A 169 -8.72 2.51 -17.01
N THR A 170 -8.50 3.24 -18.10
CA THR A 170 -9.49 3.38 -19.21
C THR A 170 -10.06 2.03 -19.68
N PRO A 171 -9.26 0.99 -19.98
CA PRO A 171 -9.83 -0.29 -20.43
C PRO A 171 -10.68 -0.98 -19.35
N ILE A 172 -10.43 -0.74 -18.08
CA ILE A 172 -11.25 -1.32 -17.01
C ILE A 172 -12.58 -0.55 -16.85
N ALA A 173 -12.55 0.76 -16.98
CA ALA A 173 -13.79 1.55 -17.07
C ALA A 173 -14.66 1.10 -18.27
N LEU A 174 -14.03 0.85 -19.42
CA LEU A 174 -14.70 0.29 -20.60
C LEU A 174 -15.24 -1.12 -20.36
N ALA A 175 -14.50 -1.96 -19.63
CA ALA A 175 -14.98 -3.30 -19.22
C ALA A 175 -16.23 -3.19 -18.34
N ASN A 176 -16.23 -2.30 -17.36
CA ASN A 176 -17.38 -2.04 -16.49
C ASN A 176 -18.61 -1.59 -17.31
N MET A 177 -18.42 -0.68 -18.27
CA MET A 177 -19.47 -0.26 -19.18
C MET A 177 -19.98 -1.42 -20.01
N ALA A 178 -19.08 -2.23 -20.62
CA ALA A 178 -19.47 -3.36 -21.45
C ALA A 178 -20.27 -4.42 -20.67
N ILE A 179 -19.83 -4.73 -19.44
CA ILE A 179 -20.50 -5.70 -18.57
C ILE A 179 -21.89 -5.22 -18.17
N PHE A 180 -22.00 -3.96 -17.75
CA PHE A 180 -23.26 -3.42 -17.26
C PHE A 180 -24.27 -3.17 -18.40
N ASP A 181 -23.79 -2.67 -19.53
CA ASP A 181 -24.65 -2.10 -20.60
C ASP A 181 -24.90 -3.09 -21.76
N GLN A 182 -23.94 -3.95 -22.08
CA GLN A 182 -23.95 -4.76 -23.30
C GLN A 182 -24.09 -6.27 -23.08
N LEU A 183 -23.93 -6.72 -21.84
CA LEU A 183 -24.00 -8.11 -21.46
C LEU A 183 -25.21 -8.37 -20.54
N PRO A 184 -25.75 -9.60 -20.53
CA PRO A 184 -26.69 -10.00 -19.48
C PRO A 184 -25.97 -10.03 -18.14
N ASP A 185 -26.74 -9.89 -17.06
CA ASP A 185 -26.23 -9.93 -15.70
C ASP A 185 -25.44 -11.24 -15.46
N PRO A 186 -24.15 -11.19 -15.08
CA PRO A 186 -23.33 -12.37 -14.88
C PRO A 186 -23.89 -13.35 -13.84
N SER A 187 -24.72 -12.87 -12.90
CA SER A 187 -25.38 -13.68 -11.88
C SER A 187 -26.51 -14.55 -12.44
N THR A 188 -27.07 -14.17 -13.58
CA THR A 188 -28.17 -14.91 -14.24
C THR A 188 -27.67 -15.96 -15.23
N LEU A 189 -26.35 -15.99 -15.52
CA LEU A 189 -25.76 -16.95 -16.43
C LEU A 189 -25.47 -18.25 -15.72
N ASP A 190 -25.82 -19.37 -16.36
CA ASP A 190 -25.48 -20.71 -15.89
C ASP A 190 -23.95 -20.84 -15.71
N PRO A 191 -23.48 -21.27 -14.53
CA PRO A 191 -22.05 -21.47 -14.28
C PRO A 191 -21.35 -22.38 -15.29
N ASP A 192 -22.06 -23.39 -15.79
CA ASP A 192 -21.52 -24.40 -16.69
C ASP A 192 -21.55 -23.98 -18.16
N GLN A 193 -22.28 -22.92 -18.51
CA GLN A 193 -22.33 -22.40 -19.87
C GLN A 193 -21.23 -21.39 -20.13
N HIS A 194 -20.47 -21.62 -21.18
CA HIS A 194 -19.48 -20.69 -21.72
C HIS A 194 -20.21 -19.56 -22.45
N ALA A 195 -20.57 -18.50 -21.71
CA ALA A 195 -21.20 -17.32 -22.32
C ALA A 195 -20.28 -16.71 -23.40
N PRO A 196 -20.83 -16.36 -24.57
CA PRO A 196 -20.05 -15.75 -25.63
C PRO A 196 -19.52 -14.38 -25.18
N SER A 197 -18.30 -14.08 -25.57
CA SER A 197 -17.64 -12.83 -25.24
C SER A 197 -18.01 -11.73 -26.22
N VAL A 198 -18.06 -10.51 -25.73
CA VAL A 198 -18.15 -9.28 -26.53
C VAL A 198 -16.78 -8.62 -26.54
N ALA A 199 -16.29 -8.27 -27.72
CA ALA A 199 -15.09 -7.46 -27.89
C ALA A 199 -15.47 -5.99 -28.04
N LEU A 200 -15.01 -5.14 -27.14
CA LEU A 200 -15.18 -3.69 -27.21
C LEU A 200 -13.87 -3.05 -27.67
N VAL A 201 -13.92 -2.25 -28.73
CA VAL A 201 -12.78 -1.57 -29.34
C VAL A 201 -13.00 -0.08 -29.24
N SER A 202 -12.32 0.56 -28.30
CA SER A 202 -12.36 2.02 -28.11
C SER A 202 -11.21 2.68 -28.83
N VAL A 203 -11.48 3.30 -29.98
CA VAL A 203 -10.46 3.95 -30.82
C VAL A 203 -10.23 5.37 -30.39
N GLY A 204 -9.15 5.58 -29.67
CA GLY A 204 -8.70 6.90 -29.20
C GLY A 204 -7.91 7.64 -30.27
N VAL A 205 -7.17 8.67 -29.82
CA VAL A 205 -6.31 9.48 -30.72
C VAL A 205 -5.06 8.70 -31.11
N ASP A 206 -4.26 8.24 -30.13
CA ASP A 206 -2.96 7.60 -30.34
C ASP A 206 -2.95 6.11 -30.00
N SER A 207 -3.95 5.66 -29.28
CA SER A 207 -4.09 4.27 -28.87
C SER A 207 -5.54 3.80 -29.00
N THR A 208 -5.69 2.50 -29.12
CA THR A 208 -6.98 1.81 -29.12
C THR A 208 -6.99 0.83 -27.97
N ASP A 209 -8.00 0.94 -27.12
CA ASP A 209 -8.20 -0.03 -26.04
C ASP A 209 -9.17 -1.11 -26.51
N LEU A 210 -8.66 -2.34 -26.53
CA LEU A 210 -9.43 -3.54 -26.82
C LEU A 210 -9.74 -4.26 -25.50
N VAL A 211 -11.00 -4.46 -25.23
CA VAL A 211 -11.50 -5.22 -24.07
C VAL A 211 -12.37 -6.35 -24.57
N VAL A 212 -12.10 -7.56 -24.14
CA VAL A 212 -12.91 -8.75 -24.43
C VAL A 212 -13.46 -9.28 -23.12
N THR A 213 -14.76 -9.41 -23.02
CA THR A 213 -15.40 -9.89 -21.79
C THR A 213 -16.70 -10.65 -22.07
N ASN A 214 -16.97 -11.62 -21.22
CA ASN A 214 -18.25 -12.33 -21.15
C ASN A 214 -19.01 -12.05 -19.83
N GLY A 215 -18.57 -11.01 -19.10
CA GLY A 215 -19.12 -10.63 -17.79
C GLY A 215 -18.44 -11.31 -16.60
N ARG A 216 -17.79 -12.46 -16.78
CA ARG A 216 -17.07 -13.19 -15.74
C ARG A 216 -15.56 -13.08 -15.89
N ARG A 217 -15.07 -13.12 -17.13
CA ARG A 217 -13.66 -12.96 -17.50
C ARG A 217 -13.47 -11.69 -18.26
N ILE A 218 -12.29 -11.12 -18.11
CA ILE A 218 -11.91 -9.90 -18.81
C ILE A 218 -10.52 -10.13 -19.38
N TRP A 219 -10.35 -9.76 -20.62
CA TRP A 219 -9.06 -9.65 -21.26
C TRP A 219 -8.96 -8.26 -21.87
N GLN A 220 -7.80 -7.62 -21.76
CA GLN A 220 -7.61 -6.30 -22.30
C GLN A 220 -6.23 -6.13 -22.94
N ARG A 221 -6.16 -5.27 -23.95
CA ARG A 221 -4.93 -4.86 -24.61
C ARG A 221 -5.06 -3.43 -25.12
N SER A 222 -4.07 -2.58 -24.80
CA SER A 222 -3.94 -1.28 -25.44
C SER A 222 -3.02 -1.40 -26.66
N ILE A 223 -3.55 -1.05 -27.83
CA ILE A 223 -2.87 -1.09 -29.12
C ILE A 223 -2.36 0.32 -29.41
N PRO A 224 -1.07 0.53 -29.75
CA PRO A 224 -0.49 1.86 -30.02
C PRO A 224 -0.87 2.35 -31.41
N ALA A 225 -2.13 2.29 -31.77
CA ALA A 225 -2.70 2.76 -33.03
C ALA A 225 -4.04 3.45 -32.75
N GLY A 226 -4.27 4.61 -33.32
CA GLY A 226 -5.47 5.40 -33.11
C GLY A 226 -5.76 6.34 -34.29
N GLY A 227 -6.67 7.29 -34.06
CA GLY A 227 -7.11 8.24 -35.07
C GLY A 227 -5.98 9.10 -35.65
N SER A 228 -4.92 9.38 -34.89
CA SER A 228 -3.78 10.16 -35.33
C SER A 228 -2.94 9.43 -36.38
N ASN A 229 -2.95 8.10 -36.42
CA ASN A 229 -2.25 7.35 -37.45
C ASN A 229 -2.84 7.64 -38.84
N PHE A 230 -4.16 7.71 -38.96
CA PHE A 230 -4.84 8.10 -40.18
C PHE A 230 -4.51 9.55 -40.57
N THR A 231 -4.46 10.47 -39.59
CA THR A 231 -4.11 11.86 -39.83
C THR A 231 -2.66 11.97 -40.29
N ARG A 232 -1.72 11.30 -39.64
CA ARG A 232 -0.31 11.26 -40.05
C ARG A 232 -0.10 10.69 -41.46
N SER A 233 -0.87 9.66 -41.82
CA SER A 233 -0.85 9.12 -43.17
C SER A 233 -1.24 10.17 -44.20
N LEU A 234 -2.28 10.99 -43.91
CA LEU A 234 -2.68 12.09 -44.79
C LEU A 234 -1.65 13.23 -44.81
N VAL A 235 -1.04 13.57 -43.68
CA VAL A 235 0.07 14.55 -43.61
C VAL A 235 1.20 14.14 -44.55
N GLN A 236 1.62 12.88 -44.48
CA GLN A 236 2.75 12.37 -45.28
C GLN A 236 2.37 12.20 -46.76
N GLY A 237 1.22 11.56 -47.02
CA GLY A 237 0.82 11.17 -48.36
C GLY A 237 0.32 12.35 -49.21
N MET A 238 -0.29 13.35 -48.57
CA MET A 238 -0.86 14.54 -49.24
C MET A 238 -0.11 15.83 -48.92
N LYS A 239 0.99 15.76 -48.14
CA LYS A 239 1.84 16.92 -47.75
C LYS A 239 1.01 18.04 -47.07
N LEU A 240 0.11 17.69 -46.20
CA LEU A 240 -0.78 18.61 -45.46
C LEU A 240 -0.21 18.94 -44.08
N THR A 241 -0.60 20.07 -43.52
CA THR A 241 -0.43 20.32 -42.08
C THR A 241 -1.32 19.36 -41.29
N PHE A 242 -0.96 19.08 -40.03
CA PHE A 242 -1.72 18.15 -39.19
C PHE A 242 -3.17 18.59 -39.04
N SER A 243 -3.43 19.86 -38.77
CA SER A 243 -4.78 20.42 -38.60
C SER A 243 -5.62 20.25 -39.87
N ARG A 244 -5.03 20.50 -41.05
CA ARG A 244 -5.71 20.33 -42.33
C ARG A 244 -6.00 18.86 -42.65
N ALA A 245 -5.04 17.98 -42.33
CA ALA A 245 -5.22 16.53 -42.48
C ALA A 245 -6.28 15.99 -41.53
N GLU A 246 -6.35 16.48 -40.29
CA GLU A 246 -7.40 16.12 -39.33
C GLU A 246 -8.79 16.57 -39.81
N SER A 247 -8.90 17.79 -40.29
CA SER A 247 -10.15 18.29 -40.88
C SER A 247 -10.57 17.49 -42.12
N LEU A 248 -9.60 17.15 -42.98
CA LEU A 248 -9.84 16.33 -44.17
C LEU A 248 -10.27 14.90 -43.79
N LYS A 249 -9.65 14.30 -42.80
CA LYS A 249 -10.04 12.98 -42.28
C LYS A 249 -11.49 12.99 -41.76
N ARG A 250 -11.84 13.98 -40.95
CA ARG A 250 -13.22 14.12 -40.41
C ARG A 250 -14.27 14.30 -41.51
N ASN A 251 -13.89 14.94 -42.61
CA ASN A 251 -14.75 15.20 -43.76
C ASN A 251 -14.36 14.42 -45.01
N ALA A 252 -13.70 13.26 -44.88
CA ALA A 252 -13.10 12.50 -45.97
C ALA A 252 -14.06 12.23 -47.14
N VAL A 253 -15.37 12.05 -46.86
CA VAL A 253 -16.42 11.81 -47.89
C VAL A 253 -16.76 13.06 -48.69
N LYS A 254 -16.63 14.23 -48.08
CA LYS A 254 -16.90 15.54 -48.66
C LYS A 254 -15.69 16.20 -49.29
N ALA A 255 -14.56 15.50 -49.31
CA ALA A 255 -13.33 15.98 -49.92
C ALA A 255 -13.47 16.12 -51.44
N GLU A 256 -12.63 16.94 -52.07
CA GLU A 256 -12.61 17.10 -53.55
C GLU A 256 -12.29 15.76 -54.23
N ASP A 257 -11.37 14.96 -53.68
CA ASP A 257 -11.08 13.61 -54.13
C ASP A 257 -11.14 12.61 -52.95
N PRO A 258 -12.32 12.09 -52.60
CA PRO A 258 -12.47 11.09 -51.54
C PRO A 258 -11.67 9.82 -51.80
N LYS A 259 -11.51 9.41 -53.07
CA LYS A 259 -10.79 8.19 -53.44
C LYS A 259 -9.32 8.30 -53.10
N ALA A 260 -8.68 9.43 -53.41
CA ALA A 260 -7.28 9.69 -53.05
C ALA A 260 -7.08 9.71 -51.52
N VAL A 261 -8.02 10.33 -50.77
CA VAL A 261 -7.98 10.36 -49.30
C VAL A 261 -8.01 8.95 -48.73
N PHE A 262 -8.97 8.13 -49.14
CA PHE A 262 -9.08 6.75 -48.68
C PHE A 262 -7.91 5.88 -49.14
N LYS A 263 -7.41 6.08 -50.36
CA LYS A 263 -6.22 5.37 -50.87
C LYS A 263 -4.99 5.66 -49.98
N THR A 264 -4.81 6.90 -49.58
CA THR A 264 -3.70 7.33 -48.71
C THR A 264 -3.84 6.71 -47.32
N MET A 265 -5.04 6.60 -46.78
CA MET A 265 -5.26 5.99 -45.46
C MET A 265 -5.26 4.45 -45.48
N LYS A 266 -5.39 3.80 -46.64
CA LYS A 266 -5.54 2.34 -46.76
C LYS A 266 -4.47 1.52 -46.01
N PRO A 267 -3.17 1.90 -46.03
CA PRO A 267 -2.16 1.18 -45.24
C PRO A 267 -2.47 1.16 -43.75
N VAL A 268 -2.95 2.30 -43.21
CA VAL A 268 -3.32 2.41 -41.80
C VAL A 268 -4.57 1.57 -41.46
N PHE A 269 -5.54 1.52 -42.36
CA PHE A 269 -6.68 0.59 -42.22
C PHE A 269 -6.22 -0.87 -42.11
N ASN A 270 -5.32 -1.28 -43.02
CA ASN A 270 -4.77 -2.63 -43.00
C ASN A 270 -4.01 -2.94 -41.69
N GLU A 271 -3.12 -2.05 -41.29
CA GLU A 271 -2.33 -2.18 -40.08
C GLU A 271 -3.24 -2.29 -38.84
N PHE A 272 -4.19 -1.37 -38.72
CA PHE A 272 -5.15 -1.33 -37.63
C PHE A 272 -5.96 -2.64 -37.54
N ALA A 273 -6.54 -3.08 -38.65
CA ALA A 273 -7.32 -4.32 -38.68
C ALA A 273 -6.45 -5.55 -38.39
N SER A 274 -5.20 -5.59 -38.91
CA SER A 274 -4.25 -6.66 -38.62
C SER A 274 -3.86 -6.74 -37.16
N GLU A 275 -3.67 -5.59 -36.47
CA GLU A 275 -3.37 -5.56 -35.05
C GLU A 275 -4.57 -6.00 -34.20
N LEU A 276 -5.79 -5.63 -34.60
CA LEU A 276 -7.02 -6.12 -33.97
C LEU A 276 -7.13 -7.63 -34.15
N GLN A 277 -6.96 -8.13 -35.38
CA GLN A 277 -7.02 -9.58 -35.67
C GLN A 277 -5.98 -10.35 -34.87
N ARG A 278 -4.74 -9.87 -34.83
CA ARG A 278 -3.66 -10.48 -34.03
C ARG A 278 -4.02 -10.54 -32.55
N SER A 279 -4.62 -9.47 -32.03
CA SER A 279 -5.02 -9.36 -30.63
C SER A 279 -6.16 -10.32 -30.29
N LEU A 280 -7.19 -10.39 -31.16
CA LEU A 280 -8.31 -11.33 -30.99
C LEU A 280 -7.89 -12.78 -31.15
N ASN A 281 -7.02 -13.09 -32.12
CA ASN A 281 -6.44 -14.43 -32.30
C ASN A 281 -5.58 -14.83 -31.08
N TYR A 282 -4.84 -13.91 -30.49
CA TYR A 282 -4.11 -14.17 -29.25
C TYR A 282 -5.07 -14.52 -28.11
N PHE A 283 -6.15 -13.76 -27.94
CA PHE A 283 -7.18 -14.04 -26.94
C PHE A 283 -7.79 -15.42 -27.12
N THR A 284 -8.29 -15.75 -28.32
CA THR A 284 -8.90 -17.06 -28.62
C THR A 284 -7.89 -18.20 -28.56
N GLY A 285 -6.62 -17.92 -28.83
CA GLY A 285 -5.53 -18.90 -28.69
C GLY A 285 -5.21 -19.22 -27.24
N THR A 286 -5.37 -18.23 -26.36
CA THR A 286 -5.15 -18.38 -24.90
C THR A 286 -6.34 -19.07 -24.21
N ASP A 287 -7.55 -18.74 -24.63
CA ASP A 287 -8.79 -19.38 -24.15
C ASP A 287 -9.55 -20.03 -25.33
N LYS A 288 -9.29 -21.31 -25.52
CA LYS A 288 -9.90 -22.09 -26.61
C LYS A 288 -11.42 -22.27 -26.48
N THR A 289 -11.96 -22.02 -25.31
CA THR A 289 -13.40 -22.13 -25.05
C THR A 289 -14.14 -20.82 -25.32
N ALA A 290 -13.40 -19.71 -25.42
CA ALA A 290 -13.98 -18.40 -25.65
C ALA A 290 -14.39 -18.20 -27.10
N THR A 291 -15.64 -17.84 -27.31
CA THR A 291 -16.19 -17.42 -28.60
C THR A 291 -16.54 -15.96 -28.57
N ILE A 292 -16.17 -15.22 -29.61
CA ILE A 292 -16.50 -13.79 -29.72
C ILE A 292 -17.78 -13.67 -30.54
N SER A 293 -18.86 -13.21 -29.93
CA SER A 293 -20.17 -13.07 -30.58
C SER A 293 -20.25 -11.82 -31.44
N LYS A 294 -19.69 -10.72 -30.99
CA LYS A 294 -19.70 -9.43 -31.70
C LYS A 294 -18.52 -8.55 -31.27
N VAL A 295 -18.18 -7.63 -32.16
CA VAL A 295 -17.18 -6.58 -31.90
C VAL A 295 -17.88 -5.23 -31.93
N LEU A 296 -17.80 -4.49 -30.83
CA LEU A 296 -18.40 -3.16 -30.69
C LEU A 296 -17.32 -2.09 -30.83
N LEU A 297 -17.43 -1.27 -31.85
CA LEU A 297 -16.54 -0.14 -32.06
C LEU A 297 -17.08 1.11 -31.39
N MET A 298 -16.22 1.83 -30.69
CA MET A 298 -16.51 3.10 -30.07
C MET A 298 -15.32 4.07 -30.16
N GLY A 299 -15.52 5.31 -29.71
CA GLY A 299 -14.56 6.39 -29.88
C GLY A 299 -14.82 7.21 -31.15
N ASN A 300 -14.49 8.50 -31.12
CA ASN A 300 -14.79 9.41 -32.23
C ASN A 300 -14.06 9.03 -33.56
N ALA A 301 -12.95 8.33 -33.48
CA ALA A 301 -12.23 7.88 -34.67
C ALA A 301 -13.04 6.85 -35.47
N THR A 302 -13.99 6.13 -34.86
CA THR A 302 -14.86 5.15 -35.55
C THR A 302 -15.94 5.82 -36.41
N LYS A 303 -16.09 7.14 -36.32
CA LYS A 303 -16.91 7.91 -37.28
C LYS A 303 -16.30 7.95 -38.69
N LEU A 304 -15.02 7.58 -38.83
CA LEU A 304 -14.37 7.48 -40.13
C LEU A 304 -15.13 6.45 -40.98
N ARG A 305 -15.77 6.94 -42.04
CA ARG A 305 -16.62 6.13 -42.89
C ARG A 305 -15.83 4.96 -43.52
N GLY A 306 -16.43 3.79 -43.52
CA GLY A 306 -15.83 2.56 -44.06
C GLY A 306 -14.89 1.85 -43.05
N LEU A 307 -14.57 2.44 -41.90
CA LEU A 307 -13.74 1.75 -40.91
C LEU A 307 -14.44 0.52 -40.34
N THR A 308 -15.71 0.64 -39.99
CA THR A 308 -16.51 -0.47 -39.46
C THR A 308 -16.61 -1.63 -40.48
N ASP A 309 -16.98 -1.31 -41.70
CA ASP A 309 -17.13 -2.30 -42.78
C ASP A 309 -15.80 -2.96 -43.11
N PHE A 310 -14.70 -2.18 -43.14
CA PHE A 310 -13.37 -2.69 -43.40
C PHE A 310 -12.89 -3.65 -42.31
N VAL A 311 -13.10 -3.28 -41.04
CA VAL A 311 -12.76 -4.11 -39.90
C VAL A 311 -13.59 -5.40 -39.90
N ALA A 312 -14.91 -5.30 -40.20
CA ALA A 312 -15.80 -6.46 -40.31
C ALA A 312 -15.33 -7.45 -41.38
N GLN A 313 -14.96 -6.95 -42.55
CA GLN A 313 -14.42 -7.77 -43.63
C GLN A 313 -13.10 -8.47 -43.25
N GLN A 314 -12.21 -7.77 -42.56
CA GLN A 314 -10.91 -8.35 -42.20
C GLN A 314 -11.01 -9.33 -41.04
N LEU A 315 -11.83 -9.06 -40.05
CA LEU A 315 -12.02 -9.91 -38.87
C LEU A 315 -12.94 -11.11 -39.16
N GLN A 316 -13.82 -11.02 -40.17
CA GLN A 316 -14.91 -11.95 -40.43
C GLN A 316 -15.80 -12.20 -39.20
N LEU A 317 -16.00 -11.14 -38.41
CA LEU A 317 -16.86 -11.14 -37.25
C LEU A 317 -17.97 -10.11 -37.43
N ASP A 318 -19.04 -10.22 -36.63
CA ASP A 318 -20.05 -9.18 -36.54
C ASP A 318 -19.47 -7.96 -35.86
N VAL A 319 -19.16 -6.92 -36.65
CA VAL A 319 -18.58 -5.67 -36.17
C VAL A 319 -19.62 -4.56 -36.29
N GLN A 320 -19.99 -4.02 -35.19
CA GLN A 320 -20.99 -2.97 -35.09
C GLN A 320 -20.40 -1.73 -34.39
N ARG A 321 -20.89 -0.57 -34.78
CA ARG A 321 -20.62 0.64 -34.00
C ARG A 321 -21.64 0.72 -32.87
N LEU A 322 -21.20 1.12 -31.68
CA LEU A 322 -22.08 1.27 -30.53
C LEU A 322 -23.08 2.43 -30.77
N ASP A 323 -24.32 2.10 -31.07
CA ASP A 323 -25.32 3.14 -31.40
C ASP A 323 -25.96 3.80 -30.19
N LYS A 324 -26.11 3.06 -29.10
CA LYS A 324 -26.72 3.56 -27.84
C LYS A 324 -26.19 2.83 -26.62
N PHE A 325 -26.30 3.48 -25.50
CA PHE A 325 -26.15 2.87 -24.19
C PHE A 325 -27.52 2.36 -23.72
N ASN A 326 -27.63 1.07 -23.41
CA ASN A 326 -28.90 0.44 -23.02
C ASN A 326 -29.23 0.67 -21.56
N GLY A 327 -28.22 0.70 -20.68
CA GLY A 327 -28.34 0.91 -19.25
C GLY A 327 -28.26 2.38 -18.83
N LEU A 328 -28.15 3.32 -19.80
CA LEU A 328 -28.09 4.74 -19.50
C LEU A 328 -29.43 5.41 -19.80
N GLU A 329 -30.03 6.04 -18.81
CA GLU A 329 -31.24 6.83 -18.89
C GLU A 329 -30.95 8.34 -18.77
N GLY A 330 -31.95 9.18 -18.84
CA GLY A 330 -31.83 10.63 -18.74
C GLY A 330 -32.16 11.33 -20.05
N ALA A 331 -33.46 11.50 -20.32
CA ALA A 331 -33.94 12.05 -21.57
C ALA A 331 -33.35 13.44 -21.89
N ALA A 332 -33.09 14.28 -20.89
CA ALA A 332 -32.50 15.60 -21.07
C ALA A 332 -31.08 15.54 -21.67
N VAL A 333 -30.26 14.56 -21.25
CA VAL A 333 -28.89 14.36 -21.75
C VAL A 333 -28.92 13.60 -23.08
N LEU A 334 -29.63 12.47 -23.13
CA LEU A 334 -29.61 11.57 -24.28
C LEU A 334 -30.29 12.16 -25.52
N SER A 335 -31.25 13.07 -25.36
CA SER A 335 -31.90 13.77 -26.48
C SER A 335 -31.06 14.94 -27.00
N SER A 336 -30.06 15.42 -26.22
CA SER A 336 -29.23 16.55 -26.61
C SER A 336 -28.45 16.24 -27.91
N PRO A 337 -28.52 17.10 -28.93
CA PRO A 337 -27.75 16.95 -30.16
C PRO A 337 -26.22 16.84 -29.88
N ALA A 338 -25.73 17.66 -28.94
CA ALA A 338 -24.33 17.68 -28.56
C ALA A 338 -23.86 16.34 -27.92
N PHE A 339 -24.71 15.71 -27.11
CA PHE A 339 -24.40 14.37 -26.56
C PHE A 339 -24.41 13.31 -27.66
N ARG A 340 -25.44 13.30 -28.51
CA ARG A 340 -25.57 12.34 -29.61
C ARG A 340 -24.41 12.43 -30.59
N GLU A 341 -23.94 13.64 -30.87
CA GLU A 341 -22.75 13.82 -31.72
C GLU A 341 -21.50 13.16 -31.13
N HIS A 342 -21.31 13.23 -29.81
CA HIS A 342 -20.12 12.74 -29.16
C HIS A 342 -20.33 11.44 -28.36
N GLN A 343 -21.49 10.81 -28.42
CA GLN A 343 -21.91 9.67 -27.63
C GLN A 343 -20.86 8.54 -27.63
N LEU A 344 -20.28 8.24 -28.80
CA LEU A 344 -19.23 7.22 -28.94
C LEU A 344 -17.98 7.47 -28.09
N ALA A 345 -17.77 8.68 -27.63
CA ALA A 345 -16.61 9.06 -26.83
C ALA A 345 -16.87 8.97 -25.31
N PHE A 346 -18.12 8.76 -24.88
CA PHE A 346 -18.49 8.78 -23.47
C PHE A 346 -18.40 7.42 -22.76
N GLY A 347 -18.05 6.34 -23.44
CA GLY A 347 -18.03 5.01 -22.80
C GLY A 347 -17.11 4.89 -21.60
N THR A 348 -15.94 5.53 -21.64
CA THR A 348 -15.03 5.57 -20.48
C THR A 348 -15.66 6.36 -19.33
N ALA A 349 -16.20 7.56 -19.59
CA ALA A 349 -16.86 8.37 -18.58
C ALA A 349 -18.08 7.66 -17.96
N TYR A 350 -18.83 6.93 -18.78
CA TYR A 350 -19.93 6.10 -18.31
C TYR A 350 -19.46 4.94 -17.40
N GLY A 351 -18.44 4.21 -17.82
CA GLY A 351 -17.88 3.13 -17.01
C GLY A 351 -17.29 3.61 -15.68
N LEU A 352 -16.72 4.82 -15.65
CA LEU A 352 -16.26 5.48 -14.42
C LEU A 352 -17.44 5.88 -13.52
N ALA A 353 -18.49 6.44 -14.11
CA ALA A 353 -19.69 6.79 -13.37
C ALA A 353 -20.37 5.56 -12.75
N LEU A 354 -20.40 4.42 -13.47
CA LEU A 354 -20.85 3.14 -12.91
C LEU A 354 -20.02 2.70 -11.69
N GLN A 355 -18.71 2.86 -11.76
CA GLN A 355 -17.83 2.49 -10.65
C GLN A 355 -18.04 3.41 -9.44
N ALA A 356 -18.13 4.72 -9.65
CA ALA A 356 -18.41 5.67 -8.57
C ALA A 356 -19.79 5.48 -7.95
N ALA A 357 -20.77 5.08 -8.76
CA ALA A 357 -22.13 4.76 -8.30
C ALA A 357 -22.23 3.39 -7.60
N GLY A 358 -21.17 2.57 -7.60
CA GLY A 358 -21.17 1.25 -7.00
C GLY A 358 -21.84 0.14 -7.83
N ALA A 359 -22.14 0.40 -9.11
CA ALA A 359 -22.78 -0.53 -10.04
C ALA A 359 -21.79 -1.27 -10.95
N ALA A 360 -20.50 -1.08 -10.76
CA ALA A 360 -19.47 -1.67 -11.60
C ALA A 360 -19.08 -3.07 -11.16
N ALA A 361 -18.78 -3.95 -12.11
CA ALA A 361 -18.27 -5.29 -11.85
C ALA A 361 -16.85 -5.25 -11.26
N ILE A 362 -16.01 -4.29 -11.69
CA ILE A 362 -14.69 -4.05 -11.12
C ILE A 362 -14.72 -2.72 -10.37
N SER A 363 -14.50 -2.80 -9.06
CA SER A 363 -14.54 -1.67 -8.12
C SER A 363 -13.16 -1.28 -7.58
N THR A 364 -12.08 -1.88 -8.10
CA THR A 364 -10.71 -1.55 -7.67
C THR A 364 -10.41 -0.08 -7.91
N ASN A 365 -9.70 0.55 -6.97
CA ASN A 365 -9.37 1.97 -7.02
C ASN A 365 -7.86 2.15 -6.91
N LEU A 366 -7.22 2.74 -7.92
CA LEU A 366 -5.79 3.01 -7.96
C LEU A 366 -5.40 4.31 -7.25
N LEU A 367 -6.31 4.90 -6.49
CA LEU A 367 -5.98 6.03 -5.64
C LEU A 367 -5.08 5.55 -4.48
N PRO A 368 -3.94 6.23 -4.21
CA PRO A 368 -3.08 5.91 -3.08
C PRO A 368 -3.79 6.05 -1.73
N ASP A 369 -3.50 5.14 -0.80
CA ASP A 369 -4.12 5.13 0.53
C ASP A 369 -3.80 6.40 1.33
N GLU A 370 -2.65 7.03 1.05
CA GLU A 370 -2.26 8.30 1.67
C GLU A 370 -3.26 9.41 1.34
N ILE A 371 -3.60 9.58 0.06
CA ILE A 371 -4.57 10.58 -0.38
C ILE A 371 -5.92 10.33 0.28
N VAL A 372 -6.34 9.07 0.36
CA VAL A 372 -7.60 8.70 1.02
C VAL A 372 -7.55 9.02 2.52
N ARG A 373 -6.43 8.70 3.19
CA ARG A 373 -6.24 9.01 4.62
C ARG A 373 -6.22 10.51 4.88
N ASP A 374 -5.47 11.26 4.09
CA ASP A 374 -5.36 12.71 4.24
C ASP A 374 -6.74 13.38 4.13
N ARG A 375 -7.56 12.93 3.19
CA ARG A 375 -8.94 13.41 3.04
C ARG A 375 -9.84 13.04 4.21
N ILE A 376 -9.72 11.81 4.73
CA ILE A 376 -10.45 11.40 5.93
C ILE A 376 -10.05 12.29 7.11
N ILE A 377 -8.77 12.59 7.25
CA ILE A 377 -8.25 13.49 8.29
C ILE A 377 -8.81 14.90 8.07
N GLU A 378 -8.75 15.43 6.85
CA GLU A 378 -9.28 16.75 6.53
C GLU A 378 -10.79 16.86 6.79
N SER A 379 -11.56 15.86 6.41
CA SER A 379 -13.00 15.83 6.67
C SER A 379 -13.34 15.78 8.16
N LYS A 380 -12.45 15.25 9.00
CA LYS A 380 -12.62 15.16 10.45
C LYS A 380 -12.08 16.38 11.21
N LYS A 381 -11.18 17.17 10.61
CA LYS A 381 -10.62 18.40 11.24
C LYS A 381 -11.72 19.33 11.79
N PRO A 382 -12.80 19.71 11.03
CA PRO A 382 -13.82 20.59 11.56
C PRO A 382 -14.58 19.99 12.74
N TRP A 383 -14.79 18.68 12.76
CA TRP A 383 -15.41 17.97 13.88
C TRP A 383 -14.51 17.95 15.11
N ALA A 384 -13.18 17.75 14.93
CA ALA A 384 -12.21 17.83 15.99
C ALA A 384 -12.14 19.26 16.61
N VAL A 385 -12.16 20.28 15.75
CA VAL A 385 -12.24 21.69 16.21
C VAL A 385 -13.55 21.95 16.93
N GLY A 386 -14.67 21.47 16.40
CA GLY A 386 -15.99 21.58 17.05
C GLY A 386 -16.03 20.90 18.41
N ALA A 387 -15.43 19.70 18.52
CA ALA A 387 -15.31 18.98 19.80
C ALA A 387 -14.44 19.77 20.81
N LEU A 388 -13.33 20.34 20.35
CA LEU A 388 -12.44 21.17 21.18
C LEU A 388 -13.18 22.42 21.68
N VAL A 389 -13.89 23.11 20.79
CA VAL A 389 -14.71 24.29 21.15
C VAL A 389 -15.80 23.90 22.14
N GLY A 390 -16.47 22.76 21.92
CA GLY A 390 -17.48 22.23 22.84
C GLY A 390 -16.91 21.91 24.22
N LEU A 391 -15.72 21.33 24.28
CA LEU A 391 -15.01 21.02 25.51
C LEU A 391 -14.59 22.29 26.27
N LEU A 392 -14.09 23.30 25.54
CA LEU A 392 -13.78 24.61 26.11
C LEU A 392 -15.04 25.34 26.62
N ALA A 393 -16.14 25.26 25.89
CA ALA A 393 -17.43 25.81 26.30
C ALA A 393 -17.93 25.12 27.59
N ALA A 394 -17.86 23.78 27.64
CA ALA A 394 -18.22 23.01 28.81
C ALA A 394 -17.35 23.36 30.02
N ALA A 395 -16.02 23.54 29.82
CA ALA A 395 -15.10 23.96 30.85
C ALA A 395 -15.43 25.40 31.35
N LEU A 396 -15.78 26.33 30.44
CA LEU A 396 -16.20 27.69 30.79
C LEU A 396 -17.52 27.69 31.57
N ILE A 397 -18.51 26.85 31.17
CA ILE A 397 -19.77 26.70 31.90
C ILE A 397 -19.53 26.14 33.30
N ASN A 398 -18.68 25.14 33.41
CA ASN A 398 -18.29 24.56 34.70
C ASN A 398 -17.57 25.57 35.58
N PHE A 399 -16.59 26.32 34.99
CA PHE A 399 -15.90 27.40 35.68
C PHE A 399 -16.85 28.51 36.13
N SER A 400 -17.78 28.93 35.27
CA SER A 400 -18.79 29.96 35.57
C SER A 400 -19.73 29.49 36.68
N GLY A 401 -20.15 28.19 36.64
CA GLY A 401 -20.94 27.60 37.69
C GLY A 401 -20.21 27.55 39.06
N MET A 402 -18.94 27.11 39.03
CA MET A 402 -18.10 27.14 40.24
C MET A 402 -17.83 28.58 40.74
N PHE A 403 -17.62 29.52 39.81
CA PHE A 403 -17.41 30.92 40.17
C PHE A 403 -18.71 31.52 40.76
N ALA A 404 -19.88 31.26 40.19
CA ALA A 404 -21.17 31.68 40.74
C ALA A 404 -21.46 31.02 42.09
N ALA A 405 -21.15 29.72 42.25
CA ALA A 405 -21.24 29.06 43.55
C ALA A 405 -20.28 29.71 44.58
N TRP A 406 -19.04 29.98 44.18
CA TRP A 406 -18.04 30.62 45.03
C TRP A 406 -18.48 32.04 45.45
N THR A 407 -19.07 32.82 44.54
CA THR A 407 -19.62 34.15 44.89
C THR A 407 -20.88 34.07 45.73
N ALA A 408 -21.71 33.04 45.57
CA ALA A 408 -22.91 32.79 46.42
C ALA A 408 -22.56 32.40 47.84
N TYR A 409 -21.39 31.83 48.06
CA TYR A 409 -20.82 31.52 49.36
C TYR A 409 -19.92 32.67 49.90
N ALA A 410 -20.18 33.92 49.49
CA ALA A 410 -19.42 35.07 49.96
C ALA A 410 -19.35 35.08 51.48
N PRO A 411 -18.14 35.17 52.03
CA PRO A 411 -17.89 35.01 53.45
C PRO A 411 -18.53 36.12 54.33
N ASP A 412 -19.06 37.16 53.66
CA ASP A 412 -19.60 38.33 54.40
C ASP A 412 -20.84 38.03 55.28
N LEU A 413 -21.60 36.96 54.94
CA LEU A 413 -22.76 36.53 55.73
C LEU A 413 -22.40 35.79 57.04
N TYR A 414 -21.18 35.26 57.12
CA TYR A 414 -20.71 34.48 58.24
C TYR A 414 -19.45 35.03 58.92
N ALA A 415 -18.99 36.19 58.44
CA ALA A 415 -17.71 36.79 58.89
C ALA A 415 -17.64 36.98 60.42
N ALA A 416 -18.76 37.30 61.10
CA ALA A 416 -18.81 37.48 62.53
C ALA A 416 -18.76 36.16 63.35
N ALA A 417 -19.20 35.05 62.74
CA ALA A 417 -19.15 33.74 63.40
C ALA A 417 -17.83 33.00 63.16
N PHE A 418 -17.25 33.19 61.94
CA PHE A 418 -16.00 32.54 61.58
C PHE A 418 -14.76 33.27 62.08
N GLY A 419 -14.82 34.62 62.33
CA GLY A 419 -13.69 35.37 62.84
C GLY A 419 -13.16 34.90 64.19
N LYS A 420 -14.03 34.31 65.04
CA LYS A 420 -13.62 33.74 66.35
C LYS A 420 -13.13 32.28 66.18
N ALA A 421 -13.63 31.53 65.18
CA ALA A 421 -13.15 30.19 64.89
C ALA A 421 -11.85 30.16 64.10
N ASP A 422 -11.65 31.16 63.26
CA ASP A 422 -10.44 31.29 62.43
C ASP A 422 -9.21 31.63 63.22
N GLU A 423 -9.35 32.40 64.31
CA GLU A 423 -8.18 32.76 65.18
C GLU A 423 -7.57 31.50 65.85
N VAL A 424 -8.40 30.55 66.23
CA VAL A 424 -7.95 29.26 66.80
C VAL A 424 -7.46 28.35 65.74
N LYS A 425 -8.15 28.31 64.56
CA LYS A 425 -7.75 27.51 63.39
C LYS A 425 -6.47 27.99 62.77
N LEU A 426 -6.24 29.32 62.71
CA LEU A 426 -4.99 29.90 62.19
C LEU A 426 -3.79 29.53 63.06
N LYS A 427 -3.93 29.54 64.43
CA LYS A 427 -2.84 29.10 65.30
C LYS A 427 -2.52 27.61 65.22
N SER A 428 -3.54 26.76 65.02
CA SER A 428 -3.35 25.32 64.84
C SER A 428 -2.93 24.96 63.44
N ALA A 429 -3.49 25.64 62.39
CA ALA A 429 -3.16 25.40 61.00
C ALA A 429 -1.74 25.89 60.65
N ALA A 430 -1.30 27.01 61.26
CA ALA A 430 0.06 27.52 61.04
C ALA A 430 1.14 26.54 61.55
N ALA A 431 0.89 25.88 62.67
CA ALA A 431 1.81 24.88 63.20
C ALA A 431 1.79 23.58 62.37
N THR A 432 0.59 23.17 61.94
CA THR A 432 0.45 21.95 61.12
C THR A 432 0.92 22.18 59.68
N ALA A 433 0.66 23.37 59.10
CA ALA A 433 1.13 23.73 57.76
C ALA A 433 2.67 23.88 57.69
N ALA A 434 3.30 24.40 58.77
CA ALA A 434 4.76 24.48 58.81
C ALA A 434 5.41 23.09 58.83
N ILE A 435 4.81 22.13 59.51
CA ILE A 435 5.27 20.72 59.50
C ILE A 435 4.95 20.03 58.18
N GLY A 436 3.74 20.29 57.60
CA GLY A 436 3.35 19.76 56.28
C GLY A 436 4.25 20.29 55.17
N GLN A 437 4.49 21.58 55.09
CA GLN A 437 5.35 22.16 54.05
C GLN A 437 6.79 21.65 54.07
N VAL A 438 7.34 21.36 55.24
CA VAL A 438 8.69 20.77 55.34
C VAL A 438 8.66 19.30 54.84
N ARG A 439 7.61 18.54 55.20
CA ARG A 439 7.44 17.16 54.71
C ARG A 439 7.18 17.07 53.18
N ASP A 440 6.31 17.94 52.67
CA ASP A 440 5.97 17.95 51.25
C ASP A 440 7.15 18.42 50.38
N ARG A 441 7.93 19.42 50.86
CA ARG A 441 9.17 19.82 50.21
C ARG A 441 10.22 18.71 50.23
N GLN A 442 10.30 17.96 51.32
CA GLN A 442 11.21 16.84 51.44
C GLN A 442 10.77 15.67 50.53
N ALA A 443 9.46 15.36 50.50
CA ALA A 443 8.92 14.32 49.61
C ALA A 443 9.02 14.71 48.14
N ALA A 444 8.72 15.97 47.79
CA ALA A 444 8.85 16.46 46.42
C ALA A 444 10.32 16.50 45.96
N ALA A 445 11.25 16.86 46.83
CA ALA A 445 12.68 16.85 46.51
C ALA A 445 13.19 15.42 46.30
N ILE A 446 12.74 14.46 47.10
CA ILE A 446 13.10 13.04 46.97
C ILE A 446 12.49 12.47 45.68
N SER A 447 11.21 12.73 45.38
CA SER A 447 10.57 12.23 44.16
C SER A 447 11.18 12.87 42.91
N GLN A 448 11.51 14.15 42.95
CA GLN A 448 12.18 14.83 41.85
C GLN A 448 13.60 14.32 41.62
N GLN A 449 14.33 14.02 42.70
CA GLN A 449 15.65 13.40 42.60
C GLN A 449 15.56 11.97 42.05
N GLN A 450 14.58 11.19 42.49
CA GLN A 450 14.35 9.83 41.97
C GLN A 450 13.90 9.83 40.50
N TRP A 451 13.03 10.79 40.13
CA TRP A 451 12.61 10.96 38.76
C TRP A 451 13.77 11.36 37.83
N LEU A 452 14.57 12.33 38.23
CA LEU A 452 15.76 12.75 37.49
C LEU A 452 16.79 11.62 37.32
N ALA A 453 17.02 10.86 38.38
CA ALA A 453 17.89 9.69 38.33
C ALA A 453 17.35 8.60 37.41
N ARG A 454 16.04 8.35 37.40
CA ARG A 454 15.39 7.37 36.56
C ARG A 454 15.45 7.77 35.09
N VAL A 455 15.12 9.00 34.72
CA VAL A 455 15.18 9.52 33.35
C VAL A 455 16.61 9.53 32.79
N GLN A 456 17.60 9.81 33.63
CA GLN A 456 19.00 9.70 33.24
C GLN A 456 19.41 8.25 32.96
N ASN A 457 19.03 7.32 33.83
CA ASN A 457 19.36 5.89 33.64
C ASN A 457 18.70 5.30 32.39
N GLU A 458 17.42 5.57 32.16
CA GLU A 458 16.70 5.09 30.97
C GLU A 458 17.34 5.56 29.64
N ARG A 459 17.90 6.77 29.60
CA ARG A 459 18.65 7.29 28.44
C ARG A 459 19.97 6.54 28.21
N PHE A 460 20.65 6.18 29.26
CA PHE A 460 21.92 5.46 29.18
C PHE A 460 21.71 3.99 28.81
N GLU A 461 20.66 3.35 29.33
CA GLU A 461 20.29 1.97 29.00
C GLU A 461 20.04 1.79 27.51
N SER A 462 19.36 2.76 26.86
CA SER A 462 19.15 2.72 25.40
C SER A 462 20.46 2.86 24.60
N LEU A 463 21.41 3.68 25.09
CA LEU A 463 22.73 3.82 24.48
C LEU A 463 23.56 2.56 24.65
N ASP A 464 23.49 1.93 25.82
CA ASP A 464 24.21 0.69 26.08
C ASP A 464 23.65 -0.47 25.27
N MET A 465 22.33 -0.51 25.02
CA MET A 465 21.73 -1.45 24.10
C MET A 465 22.24 -1.26 22.66
N LEU A 466 22.29 -0.01 22.17
CA LEU A 466 22.81 0.28 20.83
C LEU A 466 24.28 -0.11 20.67
N ARG A 467 25.08 0.15 21.69
CA ARG A 467 26.50 -0.27 21.71
C ARG A 467 26.65 -1.77 21.77
N ALA A 468 25.80 -2.43 22.56
CA ALA A 468 25.75 -3.89 22.60
C ALA A 468 25.48 -4.45 21.20
N VAL A 469 24.46 -3.97 20.52
CA VAL A 469 24.15 -4.41 19.14
C VAL A 469 25.32 -4.14 18.20
N GLN A 470 25.96 -2.97 18.27
CA GLN A 470 27.12 -2.64 17.45
C GLN A 470 28.32 -3.58 17.72
N SER A 471 28.58 -3.91 18.97
CA SER A 471 29.71 -4.79 19.35
C SER A 471 29.47 -6.26 18.97
N LEU A 472 28.21 -6.64 18.69
CA LEU A 472 27.85 -8.01 18.30
C LEU A 472 27.95 -8.27 16.80
N LEU A 473 28.01 -7.19 16.00
CA LEU A 473 28.20 -7.35 14.57
C LEU A 473 29.60 -7.89 14.30
N PRO A 474 29.70 -8.92 13.47
CA PRO A 474 31.00 -9.46 13.10
C PRO A 474 31.81 -8.41 12.34
N HIS A 475 33.09 -8.37 12.59
CA HIS A 475 34.07 -7.52 11.92
C HIS A 475 35.38 -8.29 11.73
N ASP A 476 36.12 -7.89 10.74
CA ASP A 476 37.40 -8.50 10.48
C ASP A 476 38.43 -8.14 11.57
N GLU A 477 39.12 -9.13 12.11
CA GLU A 477 40.19 -8.94 13.10
C GLU A 477 41.49 -8.62 12.35
N GLY A 478 41.98 -7.39 12.42
CA GLY A 478 43.25 -6.96 11.87
C GLY A 478 43.24 -5.61 11.13
N ASP A 479 44.45 -5.08 10.85
CA ASP A 479 44.58 -3.76 10.17
C ASP A 479 44.30 -3.78 8.66
N VAL A 480 44.10 -4.95 8.06
CA VAL A 480 43.86 -5.10 6.60
C VAL A 480 42.46 -5.66 6.34
N VAL A 481 41.55 -4.79 5.95
CA VAL A 481 40.20 -5.20 5.50
C VAL A 481 40.33 -5.81 4.10
N PRO A 482 39.75 -7.01 3.83
CA PRO A 482 39.76 -7.63 2.51
C PRO A 482 39.22 -6.70 1.42
N GLU A 483 39.92 -6.58 0.29
CA GLU A 483 39.48 -5.73 -0.83
C GLU A 483 38.14 -6.19 -1.41
N ASN A 484 37.92 -7.49 -1.47
CA ASN A 484 36.68 -8.05 -1.99
C ASN A 484 35.60 -8.08 -0.87
N PRO A 485 34.48 -7.37 -1.02
CA PRO A 485 33.39 -7.36 -0.04
C PRO A 485 32.80 -8.74 0.28
N ALA A 486 32.94 -9.70 -0.62
CA ALA A 486 32.49 -11.08 -0.39
C ALA A 486 33.33 -11.83 0.68
N ASP A 487 34.55 -11.39 0.94
CA ASP A 487 35.47 -12.02 1.89
C ASP A 487 35.46 -11.34 3.26
N ARG A 488 34.75 -10.23 3.39
CA ARG A 488 34.65 -9.50 4.64
C ARG A 488 33.69 -10.19 5.58
N ASN A 489 34.10 -10.29 6.83
CA ASN A 489 33.28 -10.84 7.90
C ASN A 489 32.39 -9.72 8.50
N GLU A 490 31.48 -9.18 7.71
CA GLU A 490 30.62 -8.07 8.12
C GLU A 490 29.16 -8.27 7.72
N LEU A 491 28.26 -7.72 8.57
CA LEU A 491 26.84 -7.63 8.33
C LEU A 491 26.45 -6.17 8.16
N HIS A 492 25.79 -5.86 7.05
CA HIS A 492 25.30 -4.52 6.76
C HIS A 492 23.88 -4.36 7.28
N ILE A 493 23.70 -3.61 8.36
CA ILE A 493 22.37 -3.29 8.90
C ILE A 493 21.86 -2.03 8.19
N ALA A 494 20.78 -2.19 7.44
CA ALA A 494 20.16 -1.13 6.69
C ALA A 494 19.13 -0.35 7.53
N ARG A 495 18.47 -1.05 8.46
CA ARG A 495 17.43 -0.47 9.30
C ARG A 495 17.36 -1.18 10.65
N MET A 496 17.08 -0.40 11.67
CA MET A 496 16.80 -0.88 13.01
C MET A 496 15.52 -0.21 13.52
N ASP A 497 14.55 -1.01 13.91
CA ASP A 497 13.28 -0.56 14.49
C ASP A 497 13.12 -1.14 15.90
N CYS A 498 12.51 -0.37 16.79
CA CYS A 498 12.21 -0.78 18.16
C CYS A 498 10.72 -0.61 18.44
N GLN A 499 10.04 -1.67 18.86
CA GLN A 499 8.63 -1.65 19.20
C GLN A 499 8.42 -2.12 20.63
N PHE A 500 7.68 -1.34 21.42
CA PHE A 500 7.32 -1.71 22.78
C PHE A 500 6.14 -2.68 22.80
N PHE A 501 6.26 -3.74 23.59
CA PHE A 501 5.19 -4.70 23.87
C PHE A 501 4.89 -4.71 25.37
N PRO A 502 3.61 -4.55 25.78
CA PRO A 502 3.21 -4.70 27.17
C PRO A 502 3.44 -6.10 27.72
N ASP A 503 3.42 -7.11 26.83
CA ASP A 503 3.77 -8.49 27.13
C ASP A 503 4.46 -9.12 25.91
N LEU A 504 5.72 -9.49 26.08
CA LEU A 504 6.54 -10.11 25.05
C LEU A 504 6.13 -11.53 24.67
N SER A 505 5.34 -12.20 25.52
CA SER A 505 4.79 -13.53 25.22
C SER A 505 3.89 -13.51 23.96
N VAL A 506 3.20 -12.40 23.72
CA VAL A 506 2.34 -12.20 22.54
C VAL A 506 3.18 -12.14 21.26
N TRP A 507 4.31 -11.45 21.29
CA TRP A 507 5.25 -11.39 20.18
C TRP A 507 5.88 -12.76 19.92
N PHE A 508 6.40 -13.40 20.95
CA PHE A 508 7.11 -14.66 20.82
C PHE A 508 6.21 -15.82 20.40
N GLY A 509 4.96 -15.84 20.87
CA GLY A 509 3.96 -16.85 20.51
C GLY A 509 3.71 -16.92 18.99
N GLY A 510 3.86 -15.81 18.27
CA GLY A 510 3.77 -15.76 16.80
C GLY A 510 5.02 -16.27 16.07
N LEU A 511 6.14 -16.49 16.75
CA LEU A 511 7.45 -16.78 16.17
C LEU A 511 8.06 -18.11 16.60
N THR A 512 7.31 -18.97 17.26
CA THR A 512 7.79 -20.26 17.79
C THR A 512 8.35 -21.19 16.71
N GLN A 513 7.79 -21.18 15.51
CA GLN A 513 8.28 -21.96 14.38
C GLN A 513 9.62 -21.41 13.86
N GLN A 514 9.70 -20.09 13.65
CA GLN A 514 10.92 -19.41 13.20
C GLN A 514 12.04 -19.51 14.25
N TRP A 515 11.66 -19.52 15.53
CA TRP A 515 12.59 -19.78 16.61
C TRP A 515 13.24 -21.16 16.48
N ALA A 516 12.45 -22.21 16.29
CA ALA A 516 12.95 -23.56 16.09
C ALA A 516 13.88 -23.65 14.86
N GLU A 517 13.48 -23.02 13.75
CA GLU A 517 14.27 -22.98 12.51
C GLU A 517 15.58 -22.18 12.68
N THR A 518 15.58 -21.13 13.47
CA THR A 518 16.76 -20.29 13.74
C THR A 518 17.83 -21.09 14.52
N HIS A 519 17.42 -22.00 15.39
CA HIS A 519 18.28 -22.74 16.32
C HIS A 519 18.54 -24.20 15.91
N ILE A 520 18.28 -24.57 14.65
CA ILE A 520 18.62 -25.89 14.09
C ILE A 520 20.13 -26.09 14.14
N GLY A 521 20.61 -27.07 14.95
CA GLY A 521 22.01 -27.44 15.03
C GLY A 521 22.70 -27.13 16.37
N ASP A 522 22.02 -26.54 17.33
CA ASP A 522 22.59 -26.37 18.69
C ASP A 522 22.25 -27.61 19.55
N ASP A 523 23.09 -28.63 19.47
CA ASP A 523 22.95 -29.97 20.14
C ASP A 523 23.06 -29.91 21.67
N SER A 524 22.73 -28.78 22.33
CA SER A 524 22.83 -28.64 23.79
C SER A 524 21.51 -28.77 24.56
N THR A 525 20.41 -29.22 23.89
CA THR A 525 19.11 -29.38 24.58
C THR A 525 18.46 -30.76 24.41
N ALA A 526 19.21 -31.79 24.20
CA ALA A 526 18.72 -33.17 24.26
C ALA A 526 19.51 -33.94 25.34
N ASN A 527 19.02 -33.94 26.58
CA ASN A 527 18.95 -35.14 27.43
C ASN A 527 18.34 -34.90 28.81
N ASP A 528 17.40 -35.78 29.11
CA ASP A 528 17.02 -36.33 30.44
C ASP A 528 16.34 -35.39 31.46
N ASN A 529 15.14 -35.60 31.89
CA ASN A 529 14.64 -36.72 32.64
C ASN A 529 13.20 -36.56 33.08
N GLU A 530 12.49 -37.68 33.06
CA GLU A 530 11.31 -37.94 33.91
C GLU A 530 11.63 -37.69 35.39
N ALA A 531 10.74 -36.96 36.11
CA ALA A 531 10.37 -37.32 37.49
C ALA A 531 9.20 -36.50 38.00
N GLN A 532 8.30 -37.22 38.61
CA GLN A 532 7.06 -36.89 39.27
C GLN A 532 7.14 -35.80 40.36
N PRO A 533 5.95 -35.23 40.74
CA PRO A 533 5.84 -34.22 41.80
C PRO A 533 5.67 -34.84 43.22
N PRO A 534 5.96 -34.10 44.24
CA PRO A 534 5.17 -34.11 45.46
C PRO A 534 4.79 -32.70 45.91
N GLY A 535 3.52 -32.38 46.19
CA GLY A 535 2.90 -32.75 47.43
C GLY A 535 2.68 -31.52 48.29
N SER A 536 1.46 -31.03 48.33
CA SER A 536 0.69 -30.44 49.42
C SER A 536 1.41 -29.76 50.61
N GLY A 537 0.88 -28.58 50.96
CA GLY A 537 1.06 -28.00 52.28
C GLY A 537 0.47 -26.62 52.48
N ALA A 538 -0.79 -26.64 52.96
CA ALA A 538 -1.38 -25.82 53.98
C ALA A 538 -1.41 -24.29 53.90
N ALA A 539 -2.57 -23.79 53.64
CA ALA A 539 -3.45 -22.85 54.35
C ALA A 539 -2.87 -21.97 55.48
N VAL A 540 -3.14 -20.67 55.41
CA VAL A 540 -3.80 -19.92 56.52
C VAL A 540 -4.61 -18.76 55.94
N ALA A 541 -5.80 -18.60 56.54
CA ALA A 541 -6.89 -17.72 56.24
C ALA A 541 -6.66 -16.27 56.66
N GLY A 542 -7.44 -15.36 56.08
CA GLY A 542 -7.62 -13.99 56.57
C GLY A 542 -8.64 -13.22 55.76
N ASP A 543 -9.80 -13.13 56.29
CA ASP A 543 -11.06 -12.45 56.00
C ASP A 543 -11.05 -11.12 55.25
N GLY A 544 -12.16 -10.91 54.47
CA GLY A 544 -12.83 -9.63 54.41
C GLY A 544 -13.50 -9.26 53.09
N GLN A 545 -14.78 -9.68 52.91
CA GLN A 545 -15.91 -8.97 52.27
C GLN A 545 -15.64 -8.07 51.07
N GLY A 546 -16.29 -8.13 49.92
CA GLY A 546 -17.64 -8.52 49.51
C GLY A 546 -18.05 -7.58 48.41
N ALA A 547 -18.51 -8.11 47.30
CA ALA A 547 -19.64 -7.59 46.51
C ALA A 547 -19.61 -8.18 45.08
N GLU A 548 -20.57 -9.00 44.85
CA GLU A 548 -21.45 -9.29 43.70
C GLU A 548 -20.92 -9.26 42.28
N SER A 549 -21.05 -10.45 41.72
CA SER A 549 -21.06 -10.81 40.30
C SER A 549 -22.33 -10.34 39.57
N PRO A 550 -22.35 -10.44 38.22
CA PRO A 550 -23.30 -11.41 37.66
C PRO A 550 -22.71 -12.38 36.62
N THR A 551 -23.30 -13.54 36.67
CA THR A 551 -23.16 -14.78 35.92
C THR A 551 -23.31 -14.69 34.40
N PRO A 552 -22.65 -15.61 33.62
CA PRO A 552 -22.98 -15.88 32.22
C PRO A 552 -23.96 -17.07 32.08
N PRO A 553 -24.69 -17.20 30.96
CA PRO A 553 -25.53 -18.34 30.65
C PRO A 553 -24.77 -19.51 30.00
N PRO A 554 -25.32 -20.71 30.02
CA PRO A 554 -24.63 -21.94 29.71
C PRO A 554 -24.85 -22.46 28.27
N ASP A 555 -24.14 -23.56 27.97
CA ASP A 555 -24.34 -24.56 26.93
C ASP A 555 -23.58 -24.42 25.63
N ALA A 556 -22.59 -25.30 25.47
CA ALA A 556 -22.51 -26.21 24.34
C ALA A 556 -21.40 -27.27 24.54
N GLU A 557 -21.84 -28.46 24.29
CA GLU A 557 -21.30 -29.77 24.42
C GLU A 557 -19.85 -30.05 23.96
N ALA A 558 -19.26 -30.99 24.66
CA ALA A 558 -18.04 -31.70 24.38
C ALA A 558 -18.13 -32.55 23.10
N VAL A 559 -17.10 -32.53 22.29
CA VAL A 559 -16.77 -33.64 21.38
C VAL A 559 -15.32 -34.00 21.59
N GLU A 560 -15.14 -35.26 21.98
CA GLU A 560 -13.85 -35.95 22.14
C GLU A 560 -13.12 -36.18 20.79
N GLY A 561 -11.80 -36.23 20.85
CA GLY A 561 -11.03 -37.15 20.04
C GLY A 561 -10.07 -36.55 19.05
N GLY A 562 -8.78 -36.59 19.39
CA GLY A 562 -7.69 -36.39 18.42
C GLY A 562 -6.35 -36.22 19.12
N GLU A 563 -5.60 -37.30 19.24
CA GLU A 563 -4.19 -37.31 19.67
C GLU A 563 -3.39 -36.20 19.00
N ALA A 564 -2.93 -35.24 19.77
CA ALA A 564 -1.93 -34.28 19.34
C ALA A 564 -0.61 -34.60 20.05
N ALA A 565 0.39 -34.92 19.27
CA ALA A 565 1.77 -35.06 19.67
C ALA A 565 2.20 -33.85 20.52
N SER A 566 2.77 -34.12 21.70
CA SER A 566 3.33 -33.12 22.59
C SER A 566 4.49 -32.39 21.89
N LYS A 567 4.22 -31.19 21.40
CA LYS A 567 5.27 -30.23 21.10
C LYS A 567 5.77 -29.67 22.42
N THR A 568 7.05 -29.84 22.69
CA THR A 568 7.74 -29.17 23.80
C THR A 568 7.56 -27.66 23.61
N GLU A 569 6.73 -27.03 24.41
CA GLU A 569 6.58 -25.58 24.43
C GLU A 569 7.87 -24.95 24.95
N VAL A 570 8.58 -24.25 24.09
CA VAL A 570 9.73 -23.45 24.48
C VAL A 570 9.21 -22.25 25.29
N ALA A 571 9.62 -22.16 26.56
CA ALA A 571 9.26 -21.03 27.42
C ALA A 571 9.86 -19.74 26.83
N GLY A 572 9.00 -18.86 26.33
CA GLY A 572 9.36 -17.58 25.75
C GLY A 572 9.53 -16.45 26.79
N PRO A 573 9.94 -15.24 26.35
CA PRO A 573 10.01 -14.07 27.22
C PRO A 573 8.62 -13.65 27.67
N THR A 574 8.49 -13.19 28.93
CA THR A 574 7.23 -12.72 29.54
C THR A 574 7.39 -11.31 30.07
N GLY A 575 6.26 -10.57 30.17
CA GLY A 575 6.24 -9.21 30.69
C GLY A 575 6.59 -8.13 29.66
N ALA A 576 6.60 -6.88 30.12
CA ALA A 576 6.81 -5.73 29.26
C ALA A 576 8.27 -5.60 28.79
N GLY A 577 8.44 -5.23 27.53
CA GLY A 577 9.75 -5.03 26.93
C GLY A 577 9.69 -4.51 25.51
N TRP A 578 10.83 -4.41 24.90
CA TRP A 578 11.01 -3.94 23.53
C TRP A 578 11.36 -5.12 22.61
N VAL A 579 10.82 -5.10 21.41
CA VAL A 579 11.29 -5.94 20.33
C VAL A 579 12.12 -5.06 19.39
N VAL A 580 13.35 -5.49 19.17
CA VAL A 580 14.28 -4.82 18.27
C VAL A 580 14.37 -5.63 17.00
N GLU A 581 14.12 -5.00 15.86
CA GLU A 581 14.20 -5.58 14.54
C GLU A 581 15.41 -5.01 13.79
N LEU A 582 16.25 -5.90 13.29
CA LEU A 582 17.40 -5.57 12.45
C LEU A 582 17.16 -6.09 11.05
N GLN A 583 17.10 -5.18 10.08
CA GLN A 583 17.04 -5.52 8.67
C GLN A 583 18.39 -5.27 8.02
N GLY A 584 18.92 -6.26 7.37
CA GLY A 584 20.25 -6.15 6.80
C GLY A 584 20.54 -7.15 5.69
N HIS A 585 21.80 -7.16 5.28
CA HIS A 585 22.29 -8.11 4.29
C HIS A 585 23.78 -8.37 4.48
N HIS A 586 24.26 -9.46 3.85
CA HIS A 586 25.69 -9.76 3.77
C HIS A 586 26.06 -10.35 2.41
N PHE A 587 27.36 -10.36 2.12
CA PHE A 587 27.91 -10.87 0.87
C PHE A 587 28.74 -12.16 1.07
N HIS A 588 28.82 -12.68 2.27
CA HIS A 588 29.58 -13.88 2.65
C HIS A 588 28.89 -15.17 2.14
N ASN A 589 28.75 -15.34 0.81
CA ASN A 589 27.97 -16.40 0.17
C ASN A 589 28.70 -17.05 -1.01
N GLU A 590 30.03 -16.99 -1.06
CA GLU A 590 30.84 -17.62 -2.09
C GLU A 590 31.05 -19.13 -1.77
N GLN A 591 31.29 -19.91 -2.82
CA GLN A 591 31.46 -21.39 -2.68
C GLN A 591 32.57 -21.78 -1.69
N ARG A 592 33.59 -20.93 -1.49
CA ARG A 592 34.68 -21.08 -0.50
C ARG A 592 34.24 -20.86 0.94
N HIS A 593 33.07 -20.28 1.18
CA HIS A 593 32.51 -20.01 2.51
C HIS A 593 31.61 -21.13 3.03
N LYS A 594 31.41 -22.20 2.24
CA LYS A 594 30.62 -23.37 2.71
C LYS A 594 31.31 -24.11 3.85
N PRO A 595 30.55 -24.56 4.90
CA PRO A 595 29.10 -24.57 4.99
C PRO A 595 28.46 -23.28 5.55
N SER A 596 29.22 -22.25 5.94
CA SER A 596 28.74 -21.01 6.59
C SER A 596 28.35 -19.96 5.53
N GLU A 597 27.25 -20.19 4.80
CA GLU A 597 26.68 -19.26 3.85
C GLU A 597 25.20 -18.97 4.18
N GLY A 598 24.65 -17.81 3.73
CA GLY A 598 23.25 -17.45 3.92
C GLY A 598 22.83 -17.37 5.37
N ALA A 599 21.72 -18.04 5.72
CA ALA A 599 21.22 -18.09 7.09
C ALA A 599 22.21 -18.72 8.09
N GLN A 600 23.06 -19.64 7.62
CA GLN A 600 24.05 -20.26 8.49
C GLN A 600 25.10 -19.25 8.97
N PHE A 601 25.54 -18.35 8.11
CA PHE A 601 26.45 -17.28 8.51
C PHE A 601 25.86 -16.38 9.61
N LEU A 602 24.56 -16.06 9.51
CA LEU A 602 23.86 -15.32 10.58
C LEU A 602 23.80 -16.09 11.89
N ARG A 603 23.56 -17.41 11.84
CA ARG A 603 23.53 -18.27 13.04
C ARG A 603 24.89 -18.34 13.71
N ASP A 604 25.93 -18.50 12.92
CA ASP A 604 27.31 -18.65 13.41
C ASP A 604 27.86 -17.32 13.95
N THR A 605 27.34 -16.19 13.52
CA THR A 605 27.82 -14.86 13.91
C THR A 605 26.81 -14.14 14.82
N LEU A 606 25.83 -13.46 14.25
CA LEU A 606 24.92 -12.53 14.95
C LEU A 606 24.04 -13.27 15.97
N ILE A 607 23.40 -14.38 15.58
CA ILE A 607 22.48 -15.12 16.48
C ILE A 607 23.25 -15.70 17.66
N LYS A 608 24.41 -16.33 17.41
CA LYS A 608 25.28 -16.87 18.45
C LYS A 608 25.75 -15.78 19.44
N SER A 609 26.09 -14.61 18.91
CA SER A 609 26.53 -13.47 19.73
C SER A 609 25.38 -12.89 20.56
N LEU A 610 24.16 -12.80 20.01
CA LEU A 610 22.95 -12.36 20.71
C LEU A 610 22.48 -13.34 21.80
N LEU A 611 22.82 -14.62 21.69
CA LEU A 611 22.60 -15.62 22.75
C LEU A 611 23.54 -15.51 23.93
N GLY A 612 24.48 -14.58 23.89
CA GLY A 612 25.35 -14.25 25.02
C GLY A 612 26.48 -15.26 25.36
N LYS A 613 26.71 -16.25 24.50
CA LYS A 613 27.79 -17.22 24.72
C LYS A 613 29.17 -16.55 24.48
N GLY A 614 29.66 -15.81 25.47
CA GLY A 614 31.01 -15.21 25.46
C GLY A 614 31.11 -13.76 24.99
N SER A 615 30.00 -13.08 24.79
CA SER A 615 30.00 -11.68 24.34
C SER A 615 29.80 -10.74 25.55
N GLU A 616 30.83 -9.96 25.87
CA GLU A 616 30.83 -8.96 26.96
C GLU A 616 30.80 -7.54 26.38
N VAL A 617 30.02 -6.67 26.95
CA VAL A 617 29.92 -5.24 26.59
C VAL A 617 30.27 -4.39 27.80
N THR A 618 31.04 -3.33 27.59
CA THR A 618 31.34 -2.36 28.65
C THR A 618 30.20 -1.37 28.79
N VAL A 619 29.56 -1.35 29.97
CA VAL A 619 28.47 -0.44 30.28
C VAL A 619 29.03 0.98 30.47
N SER A 620 28.37 1.99 29.89
CA SER A 620 28.88 3.37 29.83
C SER A 620 28.44 4.22 30.99
N ALA A 621 27.32 3.88 31.63
CA ALA A 621 26.75 4.69 32.69
C ALA A 621 25.86 3.86 33.63
N GLY A 622 25.53 4.42 34.80
CA GLY A 622 24.74 3.75 35.84
C GLY A 622 25.58 3.00 36.87
N PRO A 623 24.97 2.16 37.69
CA PRO A 623 25.67 1.45 38.78
C PRO A 623 26.74 0.46 38.32
N LEU A 624 26.67 0.05 37.04
CA LEU A 624 27.59 -0.88 36.40
C LEU A 624 28.59 -0.19 35.46
N ALA A 625 28.64 1.14 35.45
CA ALA A 625 29.51 1.91 34.56
C ALA A 625 30.98 1.46 34.67
N GLY A 626 31.59 1.19 33.52
CA GLY A 626 32.97 0.70 33.42
C GLY A 626 33.16 -0.82 33.65
N GLN A 627 32.10 -1.56 33.98
CA GLN A 627 32.16 -3.02 34.10
C GLN A 627 31.82 -3.68 32.75
N LYS A 628 32.42 -4.83 32.52
CA LYS A 628 32.04 -5.70 31.42
C LYS A 628 30.89 -6.58 31.88
N VAL A 629 29.81 -6.52 31.17
CA VAL A 629 28.55 -7.21 31.48
C VAL A 629 28.18 -8.11 30.32
N ASN A 630 27.63 -9.27 30.62
CA ASN A 630 27.17 -10.19 29.59
C ASN A 630 25.87 -9.64 28.93
N ILE A 631 25.69 -9.89 27.65
CA ILE A 631 24.53 -9.37 26.88
C ILE A 631 23.19 -9.80 27.48
N SER A 632 23.11 -11.03 27.99
CA SER A 632 21.92 -11.50 28.69
C SER A 632 21.58 -10.70 29.95
N GLU A 633 22.59 -10.12 30.61
CA GLU A 633 22.42 -9.26 31.79
C GLU A 633 21.90 -7.86 31.42
N LEU A 634 22.15 -7.40 30.18
CA LEU A 634 21.51 -6.19 29.62
C LEU A 634 20.04 -6.40 29.25
N GLY A 635 19.54 -7.63 29.39
CA GLY A 635 18.15 -7.98 29.08
C GLY A 635 17.90 -8.21 27.58
N ILE A 636 18.93 -8.41 26.79
CA ILE A 636 18.85 -8.79 25.38
C ILE A 636 18.74 -10.32 25.29
N GLY A 637 17.78 -10.82 24.51
CA GLY A 637 17.59 -12.25 24.34
C GLY A 637 16.58 -12.63 23.28
N PHE A 638 16.38 -13.91 23.09
CA PHE A 638 15.43 -14.51 22.16
C PHE A 638 15.59 -14.03 20.70
N PRO A 639 16.78 -14.14 20.10
CA PRO A 639 16.99 -13.75 18.72
C PRO A 639 16.36 -14.75 17.74
N VAL A 640 15.60 -14.25 16.76
CA VAL A 640 14.87 -15.02 15.74
C VAL A 640 15.12 -14.46 14.36
N ILE A 641 15.41 -15.30 13.39
CA ILE A 641 15.41 -14.92 11.98
C ILE A 641 13.96 -14.98 11.49
N VAL A 642 13.34 -13.82 11.31
CA VAL A 642 11.92 -13.71 10.97
C VAL A 642 11.69 -13.84 9.48
N GLU A 643 12.57 -13.25 8.69
CA GLU A 643 12.48 -13.25 7.23
C GLU A 643 13.89 -13.33 6.62
N SER A 644 14.00 -14.07 5.52
CA SER A 644 15.24 -14.17 4.78
C SER A 644 14.97 -14.41 3.29
N SER A 645 15.86 -13.94 2.44
CA SER A 645 15.73 -14.11 0.99
C SER A 645 16.68 -15.19 0.47
N PRO A 646 16.40 -15.85 -0.65
CA PRO A 646 17.41 -16.68 -1.32
C PRO A 646 18.60 -15.83 -1.77
N VAL A 647 19.80 -16.43 -1.75
CA VAL A 647 21.03 -15.75 -2.20
C VAL A 647 20.88 -15.34 -3.66
N ARG A 648 21.06 -14.05 -3.93
CA ARG A 648 20.97 -13.47 -5.29
C ARG A 648 22.30 -12.84 -5.71
N THR A 649 22.62 -12.95 -7.00
CA THR A 649 23.83 -12.37 -7.55
C THR A 649 23.58 -10.92 -7.93
N LEU A 650 24.40 -10.00 -7.40
CA LEU A 650 24.40 -8.58 -7.72
C LEU A 650 25.68 -8.24 -8.49
N ARG A 651 25.58 -7.54 -9.59
CA ARG A 651 26.72 -7.01 -10.33
C ARG A 651 26.85 -5.53 -10.01
N ILE A 652 27.98 -5.15 -9.45
CA ILE A 652 28.24 -3.77 -9.03
C ILE A 652 29.48 -3.29 -9.80
N PRO A 653 29.43 -2.16 -10.51
CA PRO A 653 30.62 -1.55 -11.09
C PRO A 653 31.57 -1.11 -9.98
N VAL A 654 32.85 -1.43 -10.13
CA VAL A 654 33.90 -1.22 -9.12
C VAL A 654 34.01 0.24 -8.66
N ALA A 655 33.57 1.20 -9.49
CA ALA A 655 33.56 2.63 -9.16
C ALA A 655 32.68 2.99 -7.93
N ASN A 656 31.73 2.15 -7.54
CA ASN A 656 30.79 2.42 -6.43
C ASN A 656 31.18 1.79 -5.09
N LEU A 657 32.32 1.10 -5.02
CA LEU A 657 32.75 0.43 -3.79
C LEU A 657 33.58 1.33 -2.85
N SER A 658 34.00 2.52 -3.31
CA SER A 658 34.81 3.45 -2.51
C SER A 658 34.02 4.50 -1.71
N GLU A 659 32.68 4.57 -1.86
CA GLU A 659 31.85 5.59 -1.20
C GLU A 659 31.13 5.12 0.08
N GLY A 660 31.48 4.00 0.63
CA GLY A 660 30.84 3.40 1.83
C GLY A 660 31.44 3.80 3.19
N SER A 661 32.42 4.69 3.27
CA SER A 661 32.97 5.14 4.56
C SER A 661 33.19 6.65 4.62
N GLY A 662 32.18 7.37 5.13
CA GLY A 662 32.37 8.58 5.96
C GLY A 662 32.72 9.89 5.29
N ARG A 663 31.81 10.82 5.40
CA ARG A 663 31.95 12.28 5.30
C ARG A 663 31.77 12.95 3.95
N SER A 664 30.57 13.51 3.81
CA SER A 664 30.24 14.63 2.92
C SER A 664 31.26 15.77 3.11
N ALA A 665 32.08 16.01 2.09
CA ALA A 665 32.83 17.24 1.94
C ALA A 665 32.40 17.88 0.62
N ALA A 666 31.73 19.03 0.73
CA ALA A 666 31.36 19.87 -0.41
C ALA A 666 32.62 20.27 -1.19
N ALA A 667 32.69 19.86 -2.45
CA ALA A 667 33.78 20.26 -3.34
C ALA A 667 33.51 21.65 -3.88
N PHE A 668 34.38 22.56 -3.51
CA PHE A 668 34.56 23.89 -4.08
C PHE A 668 35.23 23.73 -5.44
N GLN A 669 34.60 24.17 -6.53
CA GLN A 669 35.21 24.30 -7.85
C GLN A 669 35.89 25.68 -8.01
N PRO A 670 37.15 25.75 -8.43
CA PRO A 670 37.70 26.98 -8.97
C PRO A 670 37.47 27.03 -10.48
N PRO A 671 37.28 28.21 -11.10
CA PRO A 671 37.03 28.37 -12.54
C PRO A 671 38.31 28.48 -13.35
N GLY A 672 38.31 27.81 -14.48
CA GLY A 672 39.14 28.14 -15.62
C GLY A 672 40.28 27.18 -15.97
N MET A 673 40.03 26.31 -16.98
CA MET A 673 41.03 25.98 -18.01
C MET A 673 40.37 25.35 -19.24
N GLN A 674 40.87 25.71 -20.39
CA GLN A 674 40.34 25.43 -21.73
C GLN A 674 40.58 23.98 -22.22
N PRO A 675 39.93 23.55 -23.31
CA PRO A 675 39.86 22.17 -23.76
C PRO A 675 41.00 21.81 -24.71
N GLY A 676 41.51 20.60 -24.58
CA GLY A 676 42.41 20.03 -25.58
C GLY A 676 43.41 19.05 -24.97
N ALA A 677 43.00 17.82 -24.74
CA ALA A 677 43.90 16.67 -24.75
C ALA A 677 43.06 15.39 -24.95
N GLU A 678 43.52 14.58 -25.87
CA GLU A 678 42.95 13.32 -26.34
C GLU A 678 42.68 12.34 -25.18
N LEU A 679 41.54 11.67 -25.28
CA LEU A 679 41.12 10.58 -24.41
C LEU A 679 41.97 9.33 -24.70
N PRO A 680 42.56 8.68 -23.71
CA PRO A 680 43.04 7.31 -23.87
C PRO A 680 41.83 6.35 -23.85
N GLU A 681 41.99 5.29 -24.61
CA GLU A 681 41.04 4.21 -24.89
C GLU A 681 40.34 3.64 -23.65
N SER A 682 39.08 3.35 -23.84
CA SER A 682 38.14 2.70 -22.97
C SER A 682 38.69 1.41 -22.35
N THR A 683 38.97 1.44 -21.06
CA THR A 683 39.03 0.25 -20.24
C THR A 683 37.59 -0.10 -19.85
N GLU A 684 37.13 -1.26 -20.23
CA GLU A 684 35.82 -1.79 -19.77
C GLU A 684 35.75 -1.69 -18.24
N PRO A 685 34.65 -1.20 -17.68
CA PRO A 685 34.49 -1.17 -16.22
C PRO A 685 34.49 -2.59 -15.71
N GLN A 686 35.44 -2.92 -14.82
CA GLN A 686 35.43 -4.20 -14.10
C GLN A 686 34.17 -4.24 -13.24
N GLU A 687 33.29 -5.17 -13.53
CA GLU A 687 32.12 -5.48 -12.72
C GLU A 687 32.49 -6.53 -11.67
N LEU A 688 32.21 -6.22 -10.40
CA LEU A 688 32.30 -7.19 -9.33
C LEU A 688 30.95 -7.89 -9.16
N SER A 689 30.98 -9.22 -9.22
CA SER A 689 29.77 -10.04 -9.01
C SER A 689 29.74 -10.50 -7.55
N LEU A 690 28.79 -9.98 -6.77
CA LEU A 690 28.61 -10.30 -5.36
C LEU A 690 27.33 -11.12 -5.15
N LYS A 691 27.39 -12.08 -4.25
CA LYS A 691 26.22 -12.87 -3.83
C LYS A 691 25.65 -12.30 -2.54
N ARG A 692 24.51 -11.66 -2.65
CA ARG A 692 23.82 -10.99 -1.55
C ARG A 692 22.74 -11.88 -0.94
N TYR A 693 22.69 -11.89 0.38
CA TYR A 693 21.64 -12.49 1.18
C TYR A 693 21.04 -11.43 2.09
N ASP A 694 19.73 -11.22 2.01
CA ASP A 694 19.00 -10.25 2.83
C ASP A 694 18.28 -10.97 3.98
N PHE A 695 18.21 -10.33 5.14
CA PHE A 695 17.64 -10.92 6.35
C PHE A 695 16.93 -9.89 7.24
N VAL A 696 16.00 -10.39 8.04
CA VAL A 696 15.37 -9.69 9.15
C VAL A 696 15.52 -10.53 10.40
N VAL A 697 16.18 -9.97 11.42
CA VAL A 697 16.36 -10.59 12.73
C VAL A 697 15.63 -9.76 13.77
N GLN A 698 14.84 -10.42 14.61
CA GLN A 698 14.21 -9.81 15.78
C GLN A 698 14.76 -10.44 17.06
N PHE A 699 14.86 -9.61 18.10
CA PHE A 699 15.17 -10.06 19.46
C PHE A 699 14.47 -9.18 20.49
N CYS A 700 14.26 -9.69 21.70
CA CYS A 700 13.69 -8.87 22.75
C CYS A 700 14.76 -8.15 23.58
N TRP A 701 14.39 -6.98 24.10
CA TRP A 701 15.17 -6.22 25.06
C TRP A 701 14.29 -5.80 26.24
N GLN A 702 14.65 -6.26 27.41
CA GLN A 702 14.01 -5.94 28.69
C GLN A 702 15.03 -5.23 29.58
N PRO A 703 15.08 -3.89 29.59
CA PRO A 703 16.02 -3.18 30.45
C PRO A 703 15.75 -3.53 31.91
N ARG A 704 16.77 -3.92 32.63
CA ARG A 704 16.67 -4.38 34.01
C ARG A 704 17.16 -3.29 34.98
N PRO A 705 16.38 -3.00 36.03
CA PRO A 705 16.91 -2.16 37.11
C PRO A 705 18.09 -2.86 37.77
N ALA A 706 19.16 -2.09 38.03
CA ALA A 706 20.38 -2.60 38.63
C ALA A 706 20.10 -3.35 39.96
N GLY A 707 20.48 -4.62 40.03
CA GLY A 707 20.36 -5.46 41.22
C GLY A 707 19.34 -6.61 41.14
N GLN A 708 18.64 -6.81 40.02
CA GLN A 708 17.82 -8.01 39.81
C GLN A 708 18.61 -9.10 39.09
N ALA A 709 18.66 -10.28 39.69
CA ALA A 709 19.23 -11.46 39.06
C ALA A 709 18.53 -11.78 37.73
N PRO A 710 19.22 -12.33 36.71
CA PRO A 710 18.60 -12.75 35.47
C PRO A 710 17.47 -13.73 35.75
N PRO A 711 16.33 -13.68 35.02
CA PRO A 711 15.39 -14.78 35.03
C PRO A 711 16.22 -16.02 34.61
N SER A 712 16.18 -17.03 35.45
CA SER A 712 16.91 -18.29 35.20
C SER A 712 16.58 -18.72 33.78
N SER A 713 17.57 -18.76 32.92
CA SER A 713 17.58 -19.69 31.78
C SER A 713 17.10 -21.02 32.33
N PRO A 714 16.31 -21.84 31.61
CA PRO A 714 15.88 -23.13 32.15
C PRO A 714 17.11 -23.83 32.72
N SER A 715 17.14 -23.89 34.05
CA SER A 715 18.27 -24.32 34.84
C SER A 715 18.54 -25.77 34.54
N GLN A 716 19.78 -26.08 34.26
CA GLN A 716 20.35 -27.39 34.57
C GLN A 716 19.99 -27.75 36.01
N PRO A 717 19.47 -28.93 36.30
CA PRO A 717 19.28 -29.39 37.67
C PRO A 717 20.65 -29.55 38.34
N ALA A 718 20.79 -28.87 39.47
CA ALA A 718 21.95 -29.06 40.35
C ALA A 718 22.03 -30.56 40.74
N ALA A 719 23.19 -31.13 40.58
CA ALA A 719 23.52 -32.43 41.13
C ALA A 719 23.38 -32.38 42.67
N ALA A 720 22.51 -33.20 43.19
CA ALA A 720 22.39 -33.39 44.62
C ALA A 720 23.56 -34.26 45.10
N GLU A 721 24.25 -33.77 46.12
CA GLU A 721 24.89 -34.66 47.12
C GLU A 721 23.84 -35.19 48.07
#